data_c869470748e527ce298cd3ec1ca87327
#
_entry.id   c869470748e527ce298cd3ec1ca87327
#
_cell.length_a   1.000
_cell.length_b   1.000
_cell.length_c   1.000
_cell.angle_alpha   90.00
_cell.angle_beta   90.00
_cell.angle_gamma   90.00
#
_symmetry.space_group_name_H-M   'P 1'
#
loop_
_entity.id
_entity.type
_entity.pdbx_description
1 polymer ?
#
loop_
_entity_poly.entity_id
_entity_poly.type
_entity_poly.pdbx_seq_one_letter_code
_entity_poly.pdbx_strand_id
1 'polypeptide(L)'
;MSEHIVSGQLPILALRGLTVFPDQTVHFDVGRHKSVMALEESMKHDQTILLVPQKNILDNDPDLGGLYSIGTVVKIKQVLRSTGESLRVLVTGLCRARIQELTQTDPCLMGIVHSVPETEVGDTTRSQALRREANALYAAYAEMSDHSAQTVMLRMLATESSGFIADSIAQNSGIDFKDKAKLLCQLNPVRRLEMAVKLLRREVEMMKLEAEIQEKTKANIDQNQKDYYLREQIKVIRDELGEGDEESEFATYEKEILKLHLDETSEKKLLKDLDRLKKQHFGSAEAAVLRNYLDTVLELPWNIRTKERVDVAAARKILEHDHYGLEKVKERILETIAVRQMAPDMPPQIICLVGPPGVGKTSIAYSISRSLNRKMARIALGGISDEADIRGHRKTYVGAMPGRIVSALIQAGSSNPLLLLDEIDKLGRDHKGDPSAALLEVLDGEQNATYRDHFLEIPYDLSDVMFITTANTLDTVPRPLLDRMEVIELGSYTDEEKLMIAKNHLIPKQMEKHGIKKSQLRITDDAIREIITCYTRESGVRKLERCFAEVCRKSAMRLLEQEKPKRITVTASNTSDFLGVRKFLPDRLNAADEIGLVTGLAWTSVGGETLEVEVNVMEGSGKLELTGNLGDVMKESAHAALSYIRANAEKLGVAADFYKTKDIHVHFPEGAVPKDGPSAGVTVCTALVSALTGTPVRRDVAMTGEISLRGRVMAIGGLREKTMAALRHGIKTVIIPQDNERDLEEIDQMVRNQLNFVGASTVETVLATALASKPEAAATVLNSIPDVKSQRSNPTIRQ
;
A
#
# COMPACT_ATOMS: atom_id res chain seq x y z
N MET A 1 -14.16 -49.58 -15.85
CA MET A 1 -14.23 -48.18 -16.28
C MET A 1 -13.87 -48.14 -17.75
N SER A 2 -14.78 -47.70 -18.64
CA SER A 2 -14.45 -47.52 -20.05
C SER A 2 -13.44 -46.40 -20.17
N GLU A 3 -12.22 -46.70 -20.63
CA GLU A 3 -11.24 -45.70 -20.97
C GLU A 3 -11.77 -44.83 -22.11
N HIS A 4 -12.26 -43.67 -21.82
CA HIS A 4 -12.61 -42.67 -22.81
C HIS A 4 -11.30 -42.04 -23.37
N ILE A 5 -10.75 -42.68 -24.40
CA ILE A 5 -9.61 -42.14 -25.14
C ILE A 5 -10.14 -41.01 -26.01
N VAL A 6 -9.95 -39.78 -25.57
CA VAL A 6 -10.30 -38.59 -26.35
C VAL A 6 -8.99 -37.97 -26.87
N SER A 7 -8.81 -38.03 -28.20
CA SER A 7 -7.69 -37.36 -28.89
C SER A 7 -8.27 -36.65 -30.09
N GLY A 8 -8.18 -35.33 -30.09
CA GLY A 8 -8.69 -34.49 -31.20
C GLY A 8 -8.85 -33.04 -30.82
N GLN A 9 -9.43 -32.29 -31.72
CA GLN A 9 -9.71 -30.89 -31.52
C GLN A 9 -11.01 -30.73 -30.74
N LEU A 10 -10.98 -30.06 -29.59
CA LEU A 10 -12.15 -29.78 -28.75
C LEU A 10 -12.24 -28.29 -28.43
N PRO A 11 -13.48 -27.79 -28.25
CA PRO A 11 -13.70 -26.50 -27.62
C PRO A 11 -13.18 -26.50 -26.18
N ILE A 12 -12.59 -25.38 -25.75
CA ILE A 12 -12.02 -25.21 -24.41
C ILE A 12 -12.77 -24.12 -23.70
N LEU A 13 -13.16 -24.36 -22.46
CA LEU A 13 -13.80 -23.39 -21.60
C LEU A 13 -12.96 -23.19 -20.33
N ALA A 14 -12.48 -21.97 -20.16
CA ALA A 14 -11.70 -21.56 -18.98
C ALA A 14 -12.63 -21.30 -17.78
N LEU A 15 -12.43 -22.04 -16.69
CA LEU A 15 -13.23 -21.94 -15.46
C LEU A 15 -12.63 -20.98 -14.45
N ARG A 16 -13.46 -20.10 -13.90
CA ARG A 16 -13.07 -19.17 -12.83
C ARG A 16 -13.46 -19.70 -11.46
N GLY A 17 -12.47 -19.95 -10.61
CA GLY A 17 -12.72 -20.35 -9.22
C GLY A 17 -13.44 -21.69 -9.07
N LEU A 18 -13.56 -22.47 -10.15
CA LEU A 18 -14.21 -23.76 -10.19
C LEU A 18 -13.28 -24.79 -10.84
N THR A 19 -13.36 -26.01 -10.34
CA THR A 19 -12.66 -27.17 -10.90
C THR A 19 -13.68 -28.31 -11.01
N VAL A 20 -13.69 -29.01 -12.13
CA VAL A 20 -14.53 -30.15 -12.36
C VAL A 20 -13.68 -31.41 -12.46
N PHE A 21 -14.07 -32.47 -11.77
CA PHE A 21 -13.32 -33.74 -11.75
C PHE A 21 -14.01 -34.81 -12.57
N PRO A 22 -13.28 -35.83 -13.05
CA PRO A 22 -13.88 -37.01 -13.71
C PRO A 22 -14.92 -37.67 -12.82
N ASP A 23 -15.90 -38.29 -13.44
CA ASP A 23 -17.05 -39.02 -12.83
C ASP A 23 -17.91 -38.14 -11.87
N GLN A 24 -17.69 -36.85 -11.87
CA GLN A 24 -18.48 -35.89 -11.09
C GLN A 24 -19.45 -35.12 -11.99
N THR A 25 -20.65 -34.86 -11.46
CA THR A 25 -21.65 -34.04 -12.14
C THR A 25 -21.79 -32.73 -11.44
N VAL A 26 -21.61 -31.63 -12.18
CA VAL A 26 -21.56 -30.25 -11.65
C VAL A 26 -22.40 -29.35 -12.53
N HIS A 27 -23.06 -28.38 -11.90
CA HIS A 27 -23.73 -27.29 -12.61
C HIS A 27 -23.01 -25.96 -12.30
N PHE A 28 -22.93 -25.10 -13.31
CA PHE A 28 -22.34 -23.76 -13.16
C PHE A 28 -22.88 -22.80 -14.21
N ASP A 29 -22.71 -21.53 -13.97
CA ASP A 29 -23.20 -20.48 -14.88
C ASP A 29 -22.06 -20.01 -15.80
N VAL A 30 -22.36 -19.79 -17.06
CA VAL A 30 -21.45 -19.33 -18.11
C VAL A 30 -21.98 -18.04 -18.69
N GLY A 31 -21.20 -16.96 -18.56
CA GLY A 31 -21.60 -15.62 -18.99
C GLY A 31 -20.59 -14.92 -19.91
N ARG A 32 -19.36 -15.44 -20.08
CA ARG A 32 -18.39 -14.85 -21.01
C ARG A 32 -18.74 -15.23 -22.45
N HIS A 33 -18.69 -14.25 -23.35
CA HIS A 33 -19.00 -14.46 -24.77
C HIS A 33 -18.21 -15.62 -25.39
N LYS A 34 -16.88 -15.67 -25.23
CA LYS A 34 -16.03 -16.75 -25.72
C LYS A 34 -16.39 -18.13 -25.13
N SER A 35 -16.81 -18.16 -23.87
CA SER A 35 -17.24 -19.39 -23.19
C SER A 35 -18.60 -19.85 -23.66
N VAL A 36 -19.52 -18.94 -23.96
CA VAL A 36 -20.82 -19.23 -24.55
C VAL A 36 -20.64 -19.81 -25.96
N MET A 37 -19.79 -19.17 -26.78
CA MET A 37 -19.46 -19.64 -28.11
C MET A 37 -18.81 -21.05 -28.10
N ALA A 38 -17.92 -21.31 -27.12
CA ALA A 38 -17.33 -22.65 -26.97
C ALA A 38 -18.38 -23.72 -26.63
N LEU A 39 -19.40 -23.39 -25.81
CA LEU A 39 -20.51 -24.25 -25.52
C LEU A 39 -21.39 -24.48 -26.75
N GLU A 40 -21.74 -23.44 -27.49
CA GLU A 40 -22.51 -23.55 -28.71
C GLU A 40 -21.83 -24.41 -29.77
N GLU A 41 -20.51 -24.27 -29.91
CA GLU A 41 -19.71 -25.08 -30.82
C GLU A 41 -19.71 -26.55 -30.38
N SER A 42 -19.54 -26.81 -29.07
CA SER A 42 -19.63 -28.21 -28.56
C SER A 42 -20.99 -28.85 -28.75
N MET A 43 -22.08 -28.07 -28.70
CA MET A 43 -23.43 -28.53 -28.91
C MET A 43 -23.73 -28.91 -30.37
N LYS A 44 -22.96 -28.42 -31.34
CA LYS A 44 -23.08 -28.82 -32.79
C LYS A 44 -22.46 -30.20 -33.07
N HIS A 45 -21.60 -30.69 -32.19
CA HIS A 45 -20.90 -31.95 -32.29
C HIS A 45 -21.34 -32.91 -31.17
N ASP A 46 -20.39 -33.64 -30.57
CA ASP A 46 -20.65 -34.70 -29.59
C ASP A 46 -21.05 -34.23 -28.20
N GLN A 47 -21.33 -32.93 -28.00
CA GLN A 47 -21.60 -32.31 -26.70
C GLN A 47 -20.45 -32.49 -25.69
N THR A 48 -19.23 -32.63 -26.21
CA THR A 48 -18.01 -32.76 -25.45
C THR A 48 -17.23 -31.44 -25.47
N ILE A 49 -16.74 -31.03 -24.31
CA ILE A 49 -15.96 -29.81 -24.15
C ILE A 49 -14.87 -30.05 -23.10
N LEU A 50 -13.73 -29.40 -23.25
CA LEU A 50 -12.69 -29.41 -22.23
C LEU A 50 -12.87 -28.23 -21.26
N LEU A 51 -13.01 -28.53 -19.98
CA LEU A 51 -13.05 -27.55 -18.90
C LEU A 51 -11.66 -27.45 -18.25
N VAL A 52 -11.08 -26.25 -18.22
CA VAL A 52 -9.75 -26.04 -17.65
C VAL A 52 -9.80 -24.95 -16.59
N PRO A 53 -9.31 -25.21 -15.37
CA PRO A 53 -9.22 -24.18 -14.36
C PRO A 53 -8.23 -23.06 -14.78
N GLN A 54 -8.56 -21.84 -14.47
CA GLN A 54 -7.79 -20.65 -14.75
C GLN A 54 -6.89 -20.32 -13.55
N LYS A 55 -5.63 -19.95 -13.77
CA LYS A 55 -4.69 -19.62 -12.66
C LYS A 55 -5.02 -18.31 -11.96
N ASN A 56 -5.37 -17.29 -12.75
CA ASN A 56 -5.76 -15.98 -12.23
C ASN A 56 -7.26 -15.74 -12.48
N ILE A 57 -8.05 -15.61 -11.41
CA ILE A 57 -9.51 -15.42 -11.49
C ILE A 57 -9.88 -14.09 -12.17
N LEU A 58 -9.03 -13.08 -12.09
CA LEU A 58 -9.28 -11.74 -12.60
C LEU A 58 -9.03 -11.60 -14.11
N ASP A 59 -8.35 -12.56 -14.71
CA ASP A 59 -8.07 -12.53 -16.13
C ASP A 59 -9.33 -12.83 -16.95
N ASN A 60 -9.66 -11.95 -17.90
CA ASN A 60 -10.85 -12.08 -18.73
C ASN A 60 -10.63 -12.95 -19.96
N ASP A 61 -9.41 -13.04 -20.48
CA ASP A 61 -9.06 -13.73 -21.71
C ASP A 61 -7.72 -14.48 -21.55
N PRO A 62 -7.71 -15.55 -20.72
CA PRO A 62 -6.48 -16.28 -20.41
C PRO A 62 -5.90 -16.96 -21.65
N ASP A 63 -4.61 -16.77 -21.85
CA ASP A 63 -3.80 -17.52 -22.78
C ASP A 63 -3.47 -18.94 -22.26
N LEU A 64 -2.71 -19.71 -23.01
CA LEU A 64 -2.26 -21.05 -22.58
C LEU A 64 -1.46 -21.01 -21.26
N GLY A 65 -0.69 -19.95 -21.03
CA GLY A 65 0.08 -19.73 -19.80
C GLY A 65 -0.81 -19.43 -18.58
N GLY A 66 -1.95 -18.78 -18.79
CA GLY A 66 -2.96 -18.46 -17.77
C GLY A 66 -3.84 -19.63 -17.35
N LEU A 67 -3.78 -20.76 -18.06
CA LEU A 67 -4.53 -21.98 -17.77
C LEU A 67 -3.67 -23.01 -17.03
N TYR A 68 -4.32 -23.93 -16.28
CA TYR A 68 -3.64 -25.11 -15.77
C TYR A 68 -3.40 -26.11 -16.91
N SER A 69 -2.34 -26.93 -16.79
CA SER A 69 -1.92 -27.84 -17.86
C SER A 69 -2.87 -29.03 -18.09
N ILE A 70 -3.71 -29.34 -17.14
CA ILE A 70 -4.66 -30.44 -17.18
C ILE A 70 -6.05 -29.88 -16.87
N GLY A 71 -7.01 -30.25 -17.70
CA GLY A 71 -8.42 -30.01 -17.53
C GLY A 71 -9.19 -31.32 -17.51
N THR A 72 -10.52 -31.21 -17.46
CA THR A 72 -11.43 -32.34 -17.53
C THR A 72 -12.26 -32.23 -18.80
N VAL A 73 -12.23 -33.27 -19.64
CA VAL A 73 -13.19 -33.42 -20.73
C VAL A 73 -14.53 -33.80 -20.11
N VAL A 74 -15.56 -33.05 -20.44
CA VAL A 74 -16.90 -33.25 -19.89
C VAL A 74 -17.90 -33.44 -20.98
N LYS A 75 -18.98 -34.17 -20.67
CA LYS A 75 -20.18 -34.29 -21.51
C LYS A 75 -21.24 -33.34 -20.97
N ILE A 76 -21.77 -32.48 -21.84
CA ILE A 76 -22.85 -31.57 -21.51
C ILE A 76 -24.15 -32.40 -21.46
N LYS A 77 -24.86 -32.36 -20.33
CA LYS A 77 -26.13 -33.07 -20.13
C LYS A 77 -27.32 -32.14 -20.36
N GLN A 78 -27.22 -30.92 -19.94
CA GLN A 78 -28.30 -29.94 -20.03
C GLN A 78 -27.74 -28.52 -20.06
N VAL A 79 -28.37 -27.68 -20.87
CA VAL A 79 -28.11 -26.23 -20.92
C VAL A 79 -29.46 -25.52 -20.71
N LEU A 80 -29.52 -24.67 -19.72
CA LEU A 80 -30.69 -23.87 -19.38
C LEU A 80 -30.33 -22.39 -19.55
N ARG A 81 -31.20 -21.59 -20.14
CA ARG A 81 -31.05 -20.13 -20.13
C ARG A 81 -31.45 -19.60 -18.76
N SER A 82 -30.55 -18.88 -18.13
CA SER A 82 -30.81 -18.15 -16.89
C SER A 82 -31.34 -16.73 -17.22
N THR A 83 -31.81 -16.00 -16.22
CA THR A 83 -32.27 -14.61 -16.37
C THR A 83 -31.07 -13.74 -16.80
N GLY A 84 -31.05 -13.23 -18.04
CA GLY A 84 -29.98 -12.48 -18.69
C GLY A 84 -29.25 -13.24 -19.78
N GLU A 85 -28.03 -12.87 -20.13
CA GLU A 85 -27.21 -13.50 -21.17
C GLU A 85 -26.42 -14.74 -20.68
N SER A 86 -26.58 -15.15 -19.41
CA SER A 86 -25.86 -16.29 -18.84
C SER A 86 -26.60 -17.63 -19.10
N LEU A 87 -25.79 -18.68 -19.37
CA LEU A 87 -26.24 -20.04 -19.54
C LEU A 87 -25.88 -20.86 -18.31
N ARG A 88 -26.84 -21.58 -17.73
CA ARG A 88 -26.60 -22.59 -16.70
C ARG A 88 -26.40 -23.94 -17.36
N VAL A 89 -25.24 -24.54 -17.09
CA VAL A 89 -24.84 -25.80 -17.75
C VAL A 89 -24.67 -26.89 -16.71
N LEU A 90 -25.24 -28.05 -16.99
CA LEU A 90 -25.02 -29.29 -16.24
C LEU A 90 -24.06 -30.18 -17.03
N VAL A 91 -22.95 -30.52 -16.44
CA VAL A 91 -21.92 -31.35 -17.09
C VAL A 91 -21.54 -32.56 -16.25
N THR A 92 -21.08 -33.61 -16.90
CA THR A 92 -20.47 -34.79 -16.25
C THR A 92 -19.03 -34.94 -16.75
N GLY A 93 -18.08 -35.01 -15.83
CA GLY A 93 -16.68 -35.27 -16.15
C GLY A 93 -16.48 -36.66 -16.74
N LEU A 94 -15.70 -36.76 -17.84
CA LEU A 94 -15.37 -38.02 -18.47
C LEU A 94 -13.96 -38.49 -18.12
N CYS A 95 -12.95 -37.68 -18.46
CA CYS A 95 -11.56 -38.02 -18.23
C CYS A 95 -10.71 -36.76 -18.10
N ARG A 96 -9.50 -36.90 -17.54
CA ARG A 96 -8.48 -35.84 -17.54
C ARG A 96 -7.87 -35.74 -18.94
N ALA A 97 -7.60 -34.50 -19.36
CA ALA A 97 -6.93 -34.26 -20.62
C ALA A 97 -5.97 -33.06 -20.53
N ARG A 98 -4.94 -33.11 -21.36
CA ARG A 98 -3.94 -32.06 -21.48
C ARG A 98 -4.14 -31.33 -22.79
N ILE A 99 -4.03 -30.01 -22.76
CA ILE A 99 -3.97 -29.20 -23.95
C ILE A 99 -2.54 -29.31 -24.52
N GLN A 100 -2.44 -29.72 -25.78
CA GLN A 100 -1.19 -29.78 -26.50
C GLN A 100 -0.89 -28.44 -27.16
N GLU A 101 -1.89 -27.90 -27.86
CA GLU A 101 -1.78 -26.65 -28.60
C GLU A 101 -3.15 -26.00 -28.71
N LEU A 102 -3.19 -24.66 -28.65
CA LEU A 102 -4.39 -23.89 -28.99
C LEU A 102 -4.40 -23.67 -30.49
N THR A 103 -5.43 -24.14 -31.16
CA THR A 103 -5.59 -24.00 -32.61
C THR A 103 -6.37 -22.74 -32.99
N GLN A 104 -7.16 -22.21 -32.05
CA GLN A 104 -7.98 -21.02 -32.27
C GLN A 104 -8.24 -20.32 -30.93
N THR A 105 -8.24 -19.00 -30.95
CA THR A 105 -8.50 -18.16 -29.76
C THR A 105 -9.75 -17.28 -29.91
N ASP A 106 -10.26 -17.11 -31.14
CA ASP A 106 -11.43 -16.32 -31.46
C ASP A 106 -12.26 -17.02 -32.56
N PRO A 107 -13.59 -17.12 -32.49
CA PRO A 107 -14.51 -16.57 -31.46
C PRO A 107 -14.60 -17.36 -30.15
N CYS A 108 -14.02 -18.56 -30.09
CA CYS A 108 -13.90 -19.38 -28.89
C CYS A 108 -12.55 -20.07 -28.87
N LEU A 109 -12.13 -20.49 -27.66
CA LEU A 109 -10.89 -21.26 -27.51
C LEU A 109 -11.10 -22.66 -28.06
N MET A 110 -10.28 -23.08 -29.03
CA MET A 110 -10.21 -24.43 -29.56
C MET A 110 -8.78 -24.94 -29.43
N GLY A 111 -8.61 -26.21 -29.16
CA GLY A 111 -7.28 -26.79 -29.05
C GLY A 111 -7.23 -28.28 -29.28
N ILE A 112 -6.03 -28.76 -29.60
CA ILE A 112 -5.75 -30.20 -29.69
C ILE A 112 -5.56 -30.71 -28.27
N VAL A 113 -6.40 -31.71 -27.93
CA VAL A 113 -6.49 -32.26 -26.58
C VAL A 113 -6.18 -33.74 -26.62
N HIS A 114 -5.39 -34.21 -25.66
CA HIS A 114 -5.14 -35.65 -25.47
C HIS A 114 -5.56 -36.08 -24.07
N SER A 115 -6.31 -37.16 -23.97
CA SER A 115 -6.60 -37.76 -22.68
C SER A 115 -5.31 -38.22 -22.00
N VAL A 116 -5.23 -37.96 -20.71
CA VAL A 116 -4.09 -38.38 -19.90
C VAL A 116 -4.60 -39.44 -18.93
N PRO A 117 -4.22 -40.73 -19.14
CA PRO A 117 -4.62 -41.80 -18.24
C PRO A 117 -4.00 -41.60 -16.85
N GLU A 118 -4.63 -42.10 -15.83
CA GLU A 118 -4.05 -42.15 -14.49
C GLU A 118 -2.83 -43.08 -14.49
N THR A 119 -1.85 -42.78 -13.68
CA THR A 119 -0.71 -43.66 -13.52
C THR A 119 -1.17 -44.95 -12.86
N GLU A 120 -0.97 -46.09 -13.51
CA GLU A 120 -1.27 -47.40 -12.93
C GLU A 120 -0.41 -47.59 -11.66
N VAL A 121 -1.05 -47.70 -10.52
CA VAL A 121 -0.42 -48.00 -9.23
C VAL A 121 -1.18 -49.18 -8.64
N GLY A 122 -0.44 -50.29 -8.43
CA GLY A 122 -1.00 -51.47 -7.78
C GLY A 122 -1.55 -51.16 -6.39
N ASP A 123 -2.53 -51.90 -5.96
CA ASP A 123 -3.10 -51.75 -4.62
C ASP A 123 -2.09 -52.16 -3.55
N THR A 124 -1.69 -51.19 -2.73
CA THR A 124 -0.70 -51.36 -1.68
C THR A 124 -1.35 -51.16 -0.30
N THR A 125 -0.74 -51.73 0.74
CA THR A 125 -1.20 -51.52 2.12
C THR A 125 -1.32 -50.01 2.46
N ARG A 126 -0.49 -49.19 1.84
CA ARG A 126 -0.54 -47.71 1.98
C ARG A 126 -1.80 -47.12 1.33
N SER A 127 -2.17 -47.58 0.15
CA SER A 127 -3.38 -47.07 -0.54
C SER A 127 -4.65 -47.46 0.19
N GLN A 128 -4.68 -48.68 0.77
CA GLN A 128 -5.80 -49.16 1.60
C GLN A 128 -5.92 -48.35 2.90
N ALA A 129 -4.81 -48.03 3.56
CA ALA A 129 -4.81 -47.19 4.76
C ALA A 129 -5.30 -45.79 4.47
N LEU A 130 -4.83 -45.15 3.39
CA LEU A 130 -5.26 -43.81 2.96
C LEU A 130 -6.76 -43.79 2.60
N ARG A 131 -7.30 -44.84 1.95
CA ARG A 131 -8.75 -44.93 1.64
C ARG A 131 -9.59 -44.99 2.92
N ARG A 132 -9.17 -45.78 3.90
CA ARG A 132 -9.86 -45.82 5.21
C ARG A 132 -9.83 -44.50 5.92
N GLU A 133 -8.68 -43.85 5.94
CA GLU A 133 -8.50 -42.52 6.55
C GLU A 133 -9.35 -41.46 5.82
N ALA A 134 -9.36 -41.49 4.47
CA ALA A 134 -10.17 -40.59 3.65
C ALA A 134 -11.66 -40.72 3.95
N ASN A 135 -12.15 -41.96 4.04
CA ASN A 135 -13.53 -42.23 4.36
C ASN A 135 -13.92 -41.79 5.78
N ALA A 136 -13.05 -42.04 6.76
CA ALA A 136 -13.26 -41.58 8.14
C ALA A 136 -13.30 -40.06 8.26
N LEU A 137 -12.38 -39.37 7.59
CA LEU A 137 -12.35 -37.89 7.59
C LEU A 137 -13.53 -37.31 6.84
N TYR A 138 -13.95 -37.93 5.71
CA TYR A 138 -15.10 -37.43 4.97
C TYR A 138 -16.41 -37.68 5.72
N ALA A 139 -16.49 -38.78 6.52
CA ALA A 139 -17.64 -39.01 7.41
C ALA A 139 -17.74 -37.88 8.45
N ALA A 140 -16.61 -37.52 9.10
CA ALA A 140 -16.59 -36.40 10.04
C ALA A 140 -16.93 -35.03 9.37
N TYR A 141 -16.51 -34.84 8.13
CA TYR A 141 -16.89 -33.65 7.33
C TYR A 141 -18.40 -33.65 7.04
N ALA A 142 -18.97 -34.81 6.64
CA ALA A 142 -20.38 -34.94 6.27
C ALA A 142 -21.33 -34.78 7.47
N GLU A 143 -20.88 -35.11 8.70
CA GLU A 143 -21.64 -34.87 9.93
C GLU A 143 -21.80 -33.37 10.23
N MET A 144 -20.81 -32.56 9.82
CA MET A 144 -20.80 -31.11 10.06
C MET A 144 -21.28 -30.28 8.86
N SER A 145 -21.54 -30.93 7.73
CA SER A 145 -21.96 -30.34 6.45
C SER A 145 -23.41 -30.70 6.09
N ASP A 146 -23.91 -30.16 4.96
CA ASP A 146 -25.30 -30.39 4.48
C ASP A 146 -25.56 -31.82 4.05
N HIS A 147 -26.83 -32.21 3.98
CA HIS A 147 -27.32 -33.56 3.57
C HIS A 147 -26.78 -34.08 2.23
N SER A 148 -26.32 -33.19 1.32
CA SER A 148 -25.67 -33.58 0.07
C SER A 148 -24.37 -34.36 0.26
N ALA A 149 -23.63 -34.06 1.31
CA ALA A 149 -22.34 -34.71 1.63
C ALA A 149 -22.51 -36.19 2.02
N GLN A 150 -23.65 -36.59 2.61
CA GLN A 150 -23.95 -37.96 2.99
C GLN A 150 -24.13 -38.88 1.76
N THR A 151 -24.74 -38.38 0.68
CA THR A 151 -24.90 -39.14 -0.58
C THR A 151 -23.55 -39.41 -1.25
N VAL A 152 -22.64 -38.45 -1.21
CA VAL A 152 -21.26 -38.63 -1.73
C VAL A 152 -20.49 -39.64 -0.90
N MET A 153 -20.60 -39.62 0.42
CA MET A 153 -19.98 -40.59 1.34
C MET A 153 -20.38 -42.04 0.99
N LEU A 154 -21.66 -42.29 0.74
CA LEU A 154 -22.14 -43.65 0.34
C LEU A 154 -21.49 -44.10 -0.98
N ARG A 155 -21.31 -43.21 -1.95
CA ARG A 155 -20.63 -43.54 -3.21
C ARG A 155 -19.12 -43.81 -3.00
N MET A 156 -18.48 -43.09 -2.10
CA MET A 156 -17.06 -43.29 -1.76
C MET A 156 -16.84 -44.65 -1.06
N LEU A 157 -17.74 -45.03 -0.16
CA LEU A 157 -17.68 -46.32 0.51
C LEU A 157 -17.91 -47.53 -0.44
N ALA A 158 -18.62 -47.31 -1.53
CA ALA A 158 -18.93 -48.35 -2.54
C ALA A 158 -17.78 -48.58 -3.55
N THR A 159 -16.67 -47.78 -3.49
CA THR A 159 -15.58 -47.90 -4.47
C THR A 159 -14.24 -48.20 -3.82
N GLU A 160 -13.41 -48.96 -4.53
CA GLU A 160 -12.02 -49.21 -4.17
C GLU A 160 -11.01 -48.29 -4.90
N SER A 161 -11.50 -47.41 -5.79
CA SER A 161 -10.65 -46.51 -6.56
C SER A 161 -10.15 -45.34 -5.72
N SER A 162 -8.85 -45.31 -5.43
CA SER A 162 -8.19 -44.19 -4.75
C SER A 162 -8.34 -42.87 -5.52
N GLY A 163 -8.37 -42.92 -6.87
CA GLY A 163 -8.54 -41.76 -7.70
C GLY A 163 -9.96 -41.17 -7.58
N PHE A 164 -10.99 -42.03 -7.65
CA PHE A 164 -12.37 -41.62 -7.49
C PHE A 164 -12.65 -41.02 -6.10
N ILE A 165 -12.09 -41.61 -5.04
CA ILE A 165 -12.22 -41.10 -3.67
C ILE A 165 -11.60 -39.71 -3.57
N ALA A 166 -10.36 -39.53 -4.07
CA ALA A 166 -9.70 -38.21 -4.06
C ALA A 166 -10.46 -37.13 -4.82
N ASP A 167 -11.01 -37.52 -6.01
CA ASP A 167 -11.78 -36.61 -6.86
C ASP A 167 -13.13 -36.23 -6.23
N SER A 168 -13.77 -37.19 -5.57
CA SER A 168 -15.03 -36.96 -4.83
C SER A 168 -14.83 -36.02 -3.64
N ILE A 169 -13.75 -36.21 -2.87
CA ILE A 169 -13.38 -35.31 -1.79
C ILE A 169 -13.14 -33.89 -2.35
N ALA A 170 -12.30 -33.77 -3.39
CA ALA A 170 -11.94 -32.50 -3.98
C ALA A 170 -13.17 -31.75 -4.53
N GLN A 171 -14.09 -32.45 -5.17
CA GLN A 171 -15.31 -31.86 -5.75
C GLN A 171 -16.26 -31.35 -4.66
N ASN A 172 -16.48 -32.15 -3.62
CA ASN A 172 -17.61 -31.97 -2.70
C ASN A 172 -17.21 -31.48 -1.30
N SER A 173 -16.02 -30.94 -1.14
CA SER A 173 -15.55 -30.31 0.10
C SER A 173 -15.21 -28.83 -0.09
N GLY A 174 -15.09 -28.08 1.00
CA GLY A 174 -14.76 -26.66 1.05
C GLY A 174 -13.34 -26.29 0.64
N ILE A 175 -12.54 -27.25 0.13
CA ILE A 175 -11.15 -27.03 -0.30
C ILE A 175 -11.05 -25.88 -1.31
N ASP A 176 -10.07 -25.00 -1.13
CA ASP A 176 -9.82 -23.86 -2.01
C ASP A 176 -9.59 -24.29 -3.47
N PHE A 177 -10.08 -23.48 -4.40
CA PHE A 177 -10.06 -23.82 -5.83
C PHE A 177 -8.64 -24.04 -6.38
N LYS A 178 -7.62 -23.31 -5.87
CA LYS A 178 -6.22 -23.49 -6.28
C LYS A 178 -5.68 -24.86 -5.90
N ASP A 179 -6.09 -25.36 -4.76
CA ASP A 179 -5.71 -26.69 -4.30
C ASP A 179 -6.50 -27.78 -5.02
N LYS A 180 -7.79 -27.52 -5.34
CA LYS A 180 -8.57 -28.37 -6.25
C LYS A 180 -7.92 -28.49 -7.63
N ALA A 181 -7.43 -27.40 -8.20
CA ALA A 181 -6.73 -27.43 -9.48
C ALA A 181 -5.40 -28.20 -9.43
N LYS A 182 -4.64 -28.11 -8.32
CA LYS A 182 -3.45 -28.96 -8.10
C LYS A 182 -3.79 -30.43 -8.00
N LEU A 183 -4.89 -30.78 -7.31
CA LEU A 183 -5.39 -32.15 -7.21
C LEU A 183 -5.80 -32.68 -8.59
N LEU A 184 -6.45 -31.87 -9.42
CA LEU A 184 -6.78 -32.26 -10.79
C LEU A 184 -5.54 -32.59 -11.61
N CYS A 185 -4.47 -31.82 -11.45
CA CYS A 185 -3.19 -32.00 -12.15
C CYS A 185 -2.37 -33.21 -11.68
N GLN A 186 -2.68 -33.80 -10.51
CA GLN A 186 -1.96 -34.95 -9.98
C GLN A 186 -2.48 -36.25 -10.59
N LEU A 187 -1.69 -36.88 -11.45
CA LEU A 187 -2.08 -38.07 -12.21
C LEU A 187 -1.94 -39.36 -11.39
N ASN A 188 -1.08 -39.39 -10.39
CA ASN A 188 -0.92 -40.56 -9.52
C ASN A 188 -2.09 -40.61 -8.51
N PRO A 189 -2.99 -41.62 -8.57
CA PRO A 189 -4.20 -41.68 -7.75
C PRO A 189 -3.90 -41.76 -6.23
N VAL A 190 -2.83 -42.44 -5.84
CA VAL A 190 -2.45 -42.58 -4.42
C VAL A 190 -1.89 -41.28 -3.86
N ARG A 191 -1.02 -40.62 -4.62
CA ARG A 191 -0.51 -39.28 -4.21
C ARG A 191 -1.62 -38.23 -4.19
N ARG A 192 -2.53 -38.30 -5.14
CA ARG A 192 -3.70 -37.40 -5.17
C ARG A 192 -4.59 -37.61 -3.96
N LEU A 193 -4.82 -38.88 -3.56
CA LEU A 193 -5.58 -39.20 -2.36
C LEU A 193 -4.87 -38.71 -1.10
N GLU A 194 -3.56 -38.88 -1.00
CA GLU A 194 -2.77 -38.35 0.12
C GLU A 194 -2.88 -36.81 0.24
N MET A 195 -2.81 -36.12 -0.89
CA MET A 195 -3.03 -34.67 -0.91
C MET A 195 -4.47 -34.29 -0.52
N ALA A 196 -5.47 -35.01 -1.03
CA ALA A 196 -6.87 -34.75 -0.70
C ALA A 196 -7.16 -34.99 0.80
N VAL A 197 -6.63 -36.05 1.39
CA VAL A 197 -6.74 -36.35 2.81
C VAL A 197 -6.11 -35.26 3.67
N LYS A 198 -4.94 -34.76 3.30
CA LYS A 198 -4.28 -33.66 4.02
C LYS A 198 -5.10 -32.37 4.01
N LEU A 199 -5.68 -32.05 2.87
CA LEU A 199 -6.52 -30.85 2.70
C LEU A 199 -7.85 -31.01 3.44
N LEU A 200 -8.49 -32.16 3.34
CA LEU A 200 -9.74 -32.46 4.02
C LEU A 200 -9.56 -32.43 5.57
N ARG A 201 -8.44 -32.94 6.08
CA ARG A 201 -8.14 -32.87 7.51
C ARG A 201 -8.12 -31.43 8.01
N ARG A 202 -7.44 -30.54 7.25
CA ARG A 202 -7.41 -29.11 7.57
C ARG A 202 -8.80 -28.48 7.55
N GLU A 203 -9.63 -28.87 6.61
CA GLU A 203 -11.00 -28.37 6.49
C GLU A 203 -11.85 -28.82 7.69
N VAL A 204 -11.78 -30.09 8.06
CA VAL A 204 -12.48 -30.63 9.25
C VAL A 204 -12.02 -29.96 10.54
N GLU A 205 -10.72 -29.66 10.67
CA GLU A 205 -10.20 -28.94 11.84
C GLU A 205 -10.74 -27.49 11.89
N MET A 206 -10.84 -26.83 10.73
CA MET A 206 -11.41 -25.50 10.63
C MET A 206 -12.89 -25.48 11.02
N MET A 207 -13.68 -26.39 10.48
CA MET A 207 -15.11 -26.51 10.81
C MET A 207 -15.35 -26.85 12.28
N LYS A 208 -14.50 -27.66 12.91
CA LYS A 208 -14.58 -27.91 14.36
C LYS A 208 -14.34 -26.66 15.17
N LEU A 209 -13.34 -25.87 14.78
CA LEU A 209 -13.03 -24.60 15.44
C LEU A 209 -14.17 -23.58 15.27
N GLU A 210 -14.77 -23.52 14.09
CA GLU A 210 -15.94 -22.66 13.82
C GLU A 210 -17.14 -23.08 14.67
N ALA A 211 -17.39 -24.40 14.80
CA ALA A 211 -18.46 -24.92 15.64
C ALA A 211 -18.24 -24.60 17.12
N GLU A 212 -16.99 -24.73 17.63
CA GLU A 212 -16.64 -24.33 19.00
C GLU A 212 -16.85 -22.83 19.25
N ILE A 213 -16.49 -22.00 18.28
CA ILE A 213 -16.71 -20.54 18.37
C ILE A 213 -18.20 -20.22 18.38
N GLN A 214 -19.00 -20.88 17.53
CA GLN A 214 -20.46 -20.70 17.49
C GLN A 214 -21.12 -21.17 18.81
N GLU A 215 -20.68 -22.30 19.35
CA GLU A 215 -21.18 -22.83 20.63
C GLU A 215 -20.87 -21.88 21.79
N LYS A 216 -19.62 -21.36 21.85
CA LYS A 216 -19.21 -20.34 22.85
C LYS A 216 -19.99 -19.04 22.66
N THR A 217 -20.26 -18.63 21.43
CA THR A 217 -21.05 -17.44 21.13
C THR A 217 -22.50 -17.64 21.55
N LYS A 218 -23.07 -18.82 21.29
CA LYS A 218 -24.45 -19.18 21.69
C LYS A 218 -24.58 -19.26 23.22
N ALA A 219 -23.61 -19.89 23.89
CA ALA A 219 -23.56 -19.93 25.36
C ALA A 219 -23.48 -18.54 25.99
N ASN A 220 -22.70 -17.60 25.38
CA ASN A 220 -22.64 -16.21 25.81
C ASN A 220 -23.95 -15.46 25.55
N ILE A 221 -24.65 -15.77 24.45
CA ILE A 221 -25.97 -15.19 24.15
C ILE A 221 -27.01 -15.71 25.15
N ASP A 222 -27.02 -17.02 25.42
CA ASP A 222 -27.94 -17.64 26.42
C ASP A 222 -27.67 -17.10 27.84
N GLN A 223 -26.39 -16.87 28.19
CA GLN A 223 -25.99 -16.24 29.45
C GLN A 223 -26.48 -14.78 29.53
N ASN A 224 -26.31 -14.02 28.44
CA ASN A 224 -26.78 -12.65 28.33
C ASN A 224 -28.33 -12.57 28.37
N GLN A 225 -29.03 -13.53 27.74
CA GLN A 225 -30.49 -13.62 27.85
C GLN A 225 -30.95 -13.95 29.28
N LYS A 226 -30.21 -14.85 29.96
CA LYS A 226 -30.52 -15.18 31.36
C LYS A 226 -30.25 -14.02 32.30
N ASP A 227 -29.15 -13.30 32.09
CA ASP A 227 -28.82 -12.08 32.83
C ASP A 227 -29.83 -10.97 32.52
N TYR A 228 -30.27 -10.87 31.23
CA TYR A 228 -31.36 -9.98 30.87
C TYR A 228 -32.68 -10.32 31.56
N TYR A 229 -33.07 -11.61 31.60
CA TYR A 229 -34.29 -12.05 32.28
C TYR A 229 -34.21 -11.83 33.78
N LEU A 230 -33.08 -12.06 34.40
CA LEU A 230 -32.86 -11.77 35.81
C LEU A 230 -32.87 -10.26 36.10
N ARG A 231 -32.35 -9.43 35.20
CA ARG A 231 -32.43 -7.97 35.31
C ARG A 231 -33.87 -7.47 35.12
N GLU A 232 -34.63 -8.08 34.21
CA GLU A 232 -36.04 -7.76 34.01
C GLU A 232 -36.88 -8.18 35.23
N GLN A 233 -36.62 -9.32 35.83
CA GLN A 233 -37.22 -9.70 37.11
C GLN A 233 -36.86 -8.74 38.25
N ILE A 234 -35.61 -8.32 38.34
CA ILE A 234 -35.19 -7.30 39.32
C ILE A 234 -35.88 -5.98 39.05
N LYS A 235 -36.14 -5.63 37.78
CA LYS A 235 -36.82 -4.42 37.37
C LYS A 235 -38.30 -4.46 37.78
N VAL A 236 -39.00 -5.55 37.48
CA VAL A 236 -40.37 -5.76 37.89
C VAL A 236 -40.51 -5.71 39.42
N ILE A 237 -39.56 -6.29 40.15
CA ILE A 237 -39.53 -6.22 41.62
C ILE A 237 -39.25 -4.79 42.10
N ARG A 238 -38.37 -4.03 41.40
CA ARG A 238 -38.12 -2.62 41.71
C ARG A 238 -39.35 -1.71 41.39
N ASP A 239 -40.03 -1.97 40.28
CA ASP A 239 -41.26 -1.28 39.90
C ASP A 239 -42.40 -1.55 40.95
N GLU A 240 -42.51 -2.78 41.46
CA GLU A 240 -43.43 -3.12 42.56
C GLU A 240 -43.01 -2.51 43.92
N LEU A 241 -41.71 -2.22 44.12
CA LEU A 241 -41.16 -1.57 45.29
C LEU A 241 -41.20 -0.03 45.22
N GLY A 242 -41.61 0.54 44.05
CA GLY A 242 -41.79 1.98 43.84
C GLY A 242 -40.50 2.79 43.72
N GLU A 243 -39.38 2.15 43.32
CA GLU A 243 -38.09 2.80 43.00
C GLU A 243 -38.09 3.21 41.54
N GLY A 244 -38.54 4.41 41.21
CA GLY A 244 -38.66 4.99 39.88
C GLY A 244 -37.32 5.39 39.29
N ASP A 245 -36.52 4.42 38.76
CA ASP A 245 -35.28 4.72 38.04
C ASP A 245 -35.51 5.25 36.61
N GLU A 246 -36.60 4.89 35.94
CA GLU A 246 -36.87 5.30 34.55
C GLU A 246 -37.28 6.79 34.44
N GLU A 247 -38.14 7.31 35.33
CA GLU A 247 -38.43 8.74 35.32
C GLU A 247 -37.19 9.58 35.65
N SER A 248 -36.28 9.03 36.45
CA SER A 248 -35.00 9.63 36.77
C SER A 248 -34.05 9.64 35.58
N GLU A 249 -34.00 8.55 34.77
CA GLU A 249 -33.18 8.45 33.53
C GLU A 249 -33.64 9.49 32.49
N PHE A 250 -34.93 9.53 32.20
CA PHE A 250 -35.50 10.49 31.23
C PHE A 250 -35.38 11.94 31.68
N ALA A 251 -35.54 12.21 32.98
CA ALA A 251 -35.30 13.53 33.52
C ALA A 251 -33.81 13.94 33.45
N THR A 252 -32.92 12.96 33.52
CA THR A 252 -31.48 13.18 33.34
C THR A 252 -31.17 13.53 31.88
N TYR A 253 -31.68 12.75 30.93
CA TYR A 253 -31.53 13.06 29.49
C TYR A 253 -32.07 14.44 29.16
N GLU A 254 -33.23 14.81 29.66
CA GLU A 254 -33.83 16.11 29.40
C GLU A 254 -32.97 17.27 29.95
N LYS A 255 -32.45 17.13 31.16
CA LYS A 255 -31.55 18.11 31.77
C LYS A 255 -30.24 18.22 31.01
N GLU A 256 -29.68 17.08 30.53
CA GLU A 256 -28.43 17.07 29.81
C GLU A 256 -28.61 17.67 28.41
N ILE A 257 -29.70 17.38 27.70
CA ILE A 257 -30.03 18.01 26.41
C ILE A 257 -30.13 19.54 26.57
N LEU A 258 -30.83 20.02 27.58
CA LEU A 258 -30.95 21.46 27.81
C LEU A 258 -29.64 22.16 28.17
N LYS A 259 -28.68 21.43 28.81
CA LYS A 259 -27.32 21.92 29.07
C LYS A 259 -26.44 22.07 27.82
N LEU A 260 -26.77 21.42 26.74
CA LEU A 260 -26.01 21.52 25.51
C LEU A 260 -26.14 22.89 24.84
N HIS A 261 -27.19 23.67 25.19
CA HIS A 261 -27.48 25.00 24.62
C HIS A 261 -27.40 24.99 23.07
N LEU A 262 -28.12 24.06 22.46
CA LEU A 262 -28.24 23.93 21.01
C LEU A 262 -29.19 24.97 20.43
N ASP A 263 -29.23 25.09 19.12
CA ASP A 263 -30.26 25.88 18.44
C ASP A 263 -31.63 25.30 18.68
N GLU A 264 -32.65 26.17 18.67
CA GLU A 264 -34.04 25.83 19.02
C GLU A 264 -34.60 24.65 18.20
N THR A 265 -34.15 24.52 16.93
CA THR A 265 -34.61 23.43 16.04
C THR A 265 -34.01 22.09 16.42
N SER A 266 -32.74 22.05 16.77
CA SER A 266 -32.00 20.84 17.20
C SER A 266 -32.45 20.38 18.57
N GLU A 267 -32.61 21.32 19.52
CA GLU A 267 -33.14 21.03 20.86
C GLU A 267 -34.54 20.44 20.80
N LYS A 268 -35.46 21.04 20.04
CA LYS A 268 -36.83 20.52 19.85
C LYS A 268 -36.83 19.13 19.22
N LYS A 269 -35.88 18.86 18.29
CA LYS A 269 -35.76 17.54 17.67
C LYS A 269 -35.33 16.49 18.69
N LEU A 270 -34.33 16.79 19.51
CA LEU A 270 -33.82 15.86 20.54
C LEU A 270 -34.89 15.58 21.61
N LEU A 271 -35.59 16.62 22.07
CA LEU A 271 -36.68 16.45 23.03
C LEU A 271 -37.85 15.61 22.46
N LYS A 272 -38.11 15.76 21.14
CA LYS A 272 -39.08 14.90 20.45
C LYS A 272 -38.64 13.45 20.35
N ASP A 273 -37.34 13.20 20.10
CA ASP A 273 -36.79 11.86 20.04
C ASP A 273 -36.76 11.24 21.47
N LEU A 274 -36.49 12.03 22.51
CA LEU A 274 -36.65 11.63 23.92
C LEU A 274 -38.10 11.27 24.25
N ASP A 275 -39.06 12.06 23.78
CA ASP A 275 -40.52 11.77 23.96
C ASP A 275 -40.93 10.49 23.19
N ARG A 276 -40.29 10.19 22.08
CA ARG A 276 -40.49 8.90 21.40
C ARG A 276 -39.90 7.75 22.22
N LEU A 277 -38.71 7.93 22.81
CA LEU A 277 -38.10 6.95 23.67
C LEU A 277 -38.95 6.64 24.90
N LYS A 278 -39.52 7.69 25.54
CA LYS A 278 -40.46 7.54 26.65
C LYS A 278 -41.71 6.68 26.34
N LYS A 279 -42.11 6.66 25.05
CA LYS A 279 -43.30 5.91 24.57
C LYS A 279 -42.96 4.50 24.10
N GLN A 280 -41.69 4.16 23.93
CA GLN A 280 -41.25 2.85 23.47
C GLN A 280 -41.08 1.87 24.64
N HIS A 281 -41.35 0.60 24.36
CA HIS A 281 -41.12 -0.44 25.36
C HIS A 281 -39.63 -0.60 25.63
N PHE A 282 -39.20 -0.64 26.86
CA PHE A 282 -37.81 -0.60 27.32
C PHE A 282 -36.86 -1.62 26.62
N GLY A 283 -37.37 -2.83 26.32
CA GLY A 283 -36.59 -3.88 25.65
C GLY A 283 -36.70 -3.90 24.14
N SER A 284 -37.31 -2.90 23.50
CA SER A 284 -37.43 -2.91 22.02
C SER A 284 -36.12 -2.52 21.34
N ALA A 285 -35.85 -3.10 20.18
CA ALA A 285 -34.71 -2.74 19.35
C ALA A 285 -34.71 -1.24 18.99
N GLU A 286 -35.89 -0.67 18.83
CA GLU A 286 -36.07 0.74 18.52
C GLU A 286 -35.69 1.66 19.69
N ALA A 287 -36.01 1.26 20.92
CA ALA A 287 -35.60 1.97 22.14
C ALA A 287 -34.08 1.94 22.30
N ALA A 288 -33.44 0.79 22.02
CA ALA A 288 -31.97 0.66 22.05
C ALA A 288 -31.29 1.58 21.01
N VAL A 289 -31.83 1.68 19.80
CA VAL A 289 -31.34 2.59 18.76
C VAL A 289 -31.44 4.05 19.18
N LEU A 290 -32.60 4.45 19.77
CA LEU A 290 -32.80 5.81 20.24
C LEU A 290 -31.90 6.17 21.42
N ARG A 291 -31.69 5.25 22.38
CA ARG A 291 -30.74 5.46 23.47
C ARG A 291 -29.33 5.67 22.93
N ASN A 292 -28.84 4.75 22.12
CA ASN A 292 -27.51 4.87 21.52
C ASN A 292 -27.35 6.19 20.76
N TYR A 293 -28.38 6.65 20.08
CA TYR A 293 -28.41 7.95 19.41
C TYR A 293 -28.28 9.11 20.40
N LEU A 294 -29.13 9.14 21.45
CA LEU A 294 -29.10 10.19 22.46
C LEU A 294 -27.79 10.21 23.23
N ASP A 295 -27.27 9.04 23.62
CA ASP A 295 -25.98 8.91 24.28
C ASP A 295 -24.87 9.48 23.41
N THR A 296 -24.83 9.12 22.13
CA THR A 296 -23.83 9.65 21.16
C THR A 296 -23.94 11.17 21.03
N VAL A 297 -25.13 11.72 20.99
CA VAL A 297 -25.34 13.17 20.92
C VAL A 297 -24.85 13.87 22.19
N LEU A 298 -25.11 13.28 23.37
CA LEU A 298 -24.65 13.82 24.66
C LEU A 298 -23.14 13.70 24.90
N GLU A 299 -22.50 12.67 24.32
CA GLU A 299 -21.04 12.50 24.36
C GLU A 299 -20.29 13.52 23.51
N LEU A 300 -20.97 14.14 22.53
CA LEU A 300 -20.36 15.15 21.69
C LEU A 300 -20.00 16.42 22.47
N PRO A 301 -18.81 16.99 22.23
CA PRO A 301 -18.36 18.18 22.95
C PRO A 301 -18.94 19.48 22.34
N TRP A 302 -20.26 19.70 22.39
CA TRP A 302 -20.92 20.80 21.71
C TRP A 302 -20.39 22.19 22.06
N ASN A 303 -20.15 22.46 23.34
CA ASN A 303 -19.67 23.77 23.81
C ASN A 303 -18.38 23.66 24.65
N ILE A 304 -17.70 22.51 24.59
CA ILE A 304 -16.51 22.26 25.37
C ILE A 304 -15.27 22.68 24.56
N ARG A 305 -14.78 23.90 24.78
CA ARG A 305 -13.58 24.39 24.09
C ARG A 305 -12.34 24.25 24.96
N THR A 306 -11.23 23.81 24.36
CA THR A 306 -9.91 23.93 24.96
C THR A 306 -9.41 25.37 24.81
N LYS A 307 -8.81 25.92 25.87
CA LYS A 307 -8.19 27.23 25.79
C LYS A 307 -6.96 27.16 24.90
N GLU A 308 -7.07 27.74 23.73
CA GLU A 308 -6.01 27.77 22.74
C GLU A 308 -4.84 28.65 23.22
N ARG A 309 -3.63 28.21 22.96
CA ARG A 309 -2.40 28.98 23.16
C ARG A 309 -1.89 29.40 21.80
N VAL A 310 -2.08 30.62 21.43
CA VAL A 310 -1.55 31.17 20.17
C VAL A 310 -0.35 32.05 20.48
N ASP A 311 0.82 31.41 20.66
CA ASP A 311 2.09 32.06 20.96
C ASP A 311 3.18 31.47 20.03
N VAL A 312 3.60 32.26 19.06
CA VAL A 312 4.61 31.89 18.06
C VAL A 312 5.94 31.51 18.70
N ALA A 313 6.35 32.22 19.76
CA ALA A 313 7.64 31.95 20.42
C ALA A 313 7.62 30.64 21.19
N ALA A 314 6.50 30.32 21.86
CA ALA A 314 6.29 29.03 22.53
C ALA A 314 6.20 27.90 21.52
N ALA A 315 5.47 28.09 20.42
CA ALA A 315 5.33 27.12 19.33
C ALA A 315 6.70 26.79 18.70
N ARG A 316 7.52 27.81 18.42
CA ARG A 316 8.90 27.64 17.91
C ARG A 316 9.72 26.74 18.83
N LYS A 317 9.73 26.99 20.13
CA LYS A 317 10.46 26.17 21.11
C LYS A 317 9.99 24.71 21.12
N ILE A 318 8.70 24.47 21.00
CA ILE A 318 8.14 23.11 20.98
C ILE A 318 8.58 22.40 19.69
N LEU A 319 8.44 23.06 18.54
CA LEU A 319 8.82 22.49 17.25
C LEU A 319 10.32 22.22 17.15
N GLU A 320 11.17 23.10 17.66
CA GLU A 320 12.62 22.91 17.71
C GLU A 320 13.03 21.79 18.66
N HIS A 321 12.35 21.67 19.79
CA HIS A 321 12.60 20.61 20.75
C HIS A 321 12.18 19.22 20.21
N ASP A 322 11.03 19.14 19.51
CA ASP A 322 10.45 17.89 19.09
C ASP A 322 11.00 17.38 17.73
N HIS A 323 11.48 18.28 16.89
CA HIS A 323 11.94 17.96 15.52
C HIS A 323 13.28 18.61 15.22
N TYR A 324 14.21 17.78 14.76
CA TYR A 324 15.48 18.26 14.22
C TYR A 324 15.34 18.53 12.72
N GLY A 325 15.93 19.61 12.22
CA GLY A 325 15.82 20.00 10.82
C GLY A 325 14.41 20.51 10.45
N LEU A 326 14.00 20.33 9.22
CA LEU A 326 12.69 20.71 8.69
C LEU A 326 12.39 22.22 8.83
N GLU A 327 13.40 23.08 8.64
CA GLU A 327 13.31 24.53 8.93
C GLU A 327 12.18 25.20 8.14
N LYS A 328 12.08 24.94 6.81
CA LYS A 328 11.01 25.47 5.95
C LYS A 328 9.61 25.05 6.44
N VAL A 329 9.48 23.78 6.87
CA VAL A 329 8.20 23.24 7.39
C VAL A 329 7.83 23.93 8.69
N LYS A 330 8.78 24.07 9.62
CA LYS A 330 8.55 24.76 10.89
C LYS A 330 8.19 26.22 10.68
N GLU A 331 8.89 26.91 9.77
CA GLU A 331 8.64 28.32 9.45
C GLU A 331 7.22 28.48 8.91
N ARG A 332 6.79 27.64 7.98
CA ARG A 332 5.44 27.69 7.43
C ARG A 332 4.36 27.43 8.48
N ILE A 333 4.60 26.46 9.38
CA ILE A 333 3.71 26.23 10.51
C ILE A 333 3.65 27.45 11.44
N LEU A 334 4.78 28.08 11.71
CA LEU A 334 4.83 29.28 12.55
C LEU A 334 4.14 30.48 11.91
N GLU A 335 4.22 30.64 10.58
CA GLU A 335 3.46 31.63 9.83
C GLU A 335 1.95 31.42 9.99
N THR A 336 1.48 30.17 9.85
CA THR A 336 0.06 29.82 10.06
C THR A 336 -0.40 30.16 11.48
N ILE A 337 0.45 29.87 12.50
CA ILE A 337 0.15 30.22 13.89
C ILE A 337 0.15 31.74 14.07
N ALA A 338 1.07 32.46 13.43
CA ALA A 338 1.12 33.93 13.50
C ALA A 338 -0.10 34.59 12.88
N VAL A 339 -0.58 34.11 11.73
CA VAL A 339 -1.83 34.57 11.11
C VAL A 339 -3.01 34.37 12.06
N ARG A 340 -3.10 33.21 12.70
CA ARG A 340 -4.15 32.93 13.68
C ARG A 340 -4.04 33.79 14.94
N GLN A 341 -2.82 34.17 15.34
CA GLN A 341 -2.62 35.11 16.45
C GLN A 341 -3.15 36.53 16.13
N MET A 342 -2.98 36.94 14.86
CA MET A 342 -3.43 38.27 14.40
C MET A 342 -4.90 38.33 14.04
N ALA A 343 -5.48 37.23 13.59
CA ALA A 343 -6.86 37.11 13.15
C ALA A 343 -7.54 35.88 13.77
N PRO A 344 -7.87 35.90 15.08
CA PRO A 344 -8.43 34.74 15.79
C PRO A 344 -9.77 34.26 15.25
N ASP A 345 -10.55 35.16 14.65
CA ASP A 345 -11.90 34.90 14.13
C ASP A 345 -11.88 34.27 12.72
N MET A 346 -10.71 34.20 12.08
CA MET A 346 -10.60 33.50 10.80
C MET A 346 -10.66 31.98 11.00
N PRO A 347 -11.37 31.25 10.11
CA PRO A 347 -11.37 29.80 10.16
C PRO A 347 -9.91 29.26 9.99
N PRO A 348 -9.55 28.16 10.69
CA PRO A 348 -8.22 27.60 10.59
C PRO A 348 -7.92 27.14 9.17
N GLN A 349 -6.72 27.41 8.70
CA GLN A 349 -6.23 26.88 7.41
C GLN A 349 -6.05 25.37 7.52
N ILE A 350 -6.36 24.68 6.43
CA ILE A 350 -6.18 23.24 6.31
C ILE A 350 -4.76 23.00 5.81
N ILE A 351 -3.97 22.30 6.59
CA ILE A 351 -2.58 21.98 6.25
C ILE A 351 -2.50 20.56 5.71
N CYS A 352 -1.87 20.38 4.55
CA CYS A 352 -1.56 19.07 3.98
C CYS A 352 -0.07 18.80 4.06
N LEU A 353 0.34 17.85 4.90
CA LEU A 353 1.73 17.41 5.05
C LEU A 353 2.03 16.28 4.05
N VAL A 354 2.84 16.57 3.05
CA VAL A 354 3.17 15.62 1.97
C VAL A 354 4.61 15.20 2.05
N GLY A 355 4.89 13.93 1.77
CA GLY A 355 6.26 13.43 1.72
C GLY A 355 6.36 11.93 1.97
N PRO A 356 7.54 11.36 1.82
CA PRO A 356 7.74 9.92 1.95
C PRO A 356 7.39 9.40 3.35
N PRO A 357 7.16 8.08 3.48
CA PRO A 357 6.84 7.49 4.76
C PRO A 357 8.01 7.61 5.76
N GLY A 358 7.69 7.95 7.01
CA GLY A 358 8.67 8.00 8.10
C GLY A 358 9.42 9.33 8.26
N VAL A 359 9.05 10.39 7.52
CA VAL A 359 9.64 11.74 7.67
C VAL A 359 9.01 12.55 8.81
N GLY A 360 8.08 12.00 9.57
CA GLY A 360 7.55 12.65 10.77
C GLY A 360 6.24 13.41 10.58
N LYS A 361 5.50 13.24 9.47
CA LYS A 361 4.21 13.93 9.21
C LYS A 361 3.25 13.89 10.40
N THR A 362 2.94 12.72 10.90
CA THR A 362 2.06 12.52 12.06
C THR A 362 2.67 13.12 13.35
N SER A 363 3.98 13.04 13.52
CA SER A 363 4.70 13.60 14.67
C SER A 363 4.63 15.14 14.71
N ILE A 364 4.76 15.79 13.55
CA ILE A 364 4.61 17.23 13.40
C ILE A 364 3.20 17.67 13.77
N ALA A 365 2.15 16.95 13.31
CA ALA A 365 0.78 17.25 13.68
C ALA A 365 0.56 17.18 15.20
N TYR A 366 1.17 16.23 15.89
CA TYR A 366 1.18 16.17 17.36
C TYR A 366 1.86 17.38 18.00
N SER A 367 2.97 17.83 17.46
CA SER A 367 3.69 18.99 17.99
C SER A 367 2.91 20.29 17.75
N ILE A 368 2.21 20.41 16.61
CA ILE A 368 1.29 21.54 16.35
C ILE A 368 0.15 21.52 17.37
N SER A 369 -0.48 20.39 17.61
CA SER A 369 -1.57 20.27 18.59
C SER A 369 -1.11 20.68 20.00
N ARG A 370 0.08 20.25 20.41
CA ARG A 370 0.69 20.64 21.70
C ARG A 370 1.05 22.13 21.75
N SER A 371 1.56 22.70 20.67
CA SER A 371 1.92 24.11 20.63
C SER A 371 0.70 25.01 20.75
N LEU A 372 -0.42 24.65 20.15
CA LEU A 372 -1.69 25.35 20.22
C LEU A 372 -2.52 24.98 21.46
N ASN A 373 -2.09 23.99 22.25
CA ASN A 373 -2.87 23.42 23.35
C ASN A 373 -4.26 22.93 22.93
N ARG A 374 -4.35 22.38 21.70
CA ARG A 374 -5.58 21.76 21.20
C ARG A 374 -5.53 20.25 21.45
N LYS A 375 -6.66 19.66 21.81
CA LYS A 375 -6.78 18.21 21.85
C LYS A 375 -6.71 17.66 20.43
N MET A 376 -6.21 16.45 20.27
CA MET A 376 -6.03 15.86 18.94
C MET A 376 -6.69 14.50 18.87
N ALA A 377 -7.36 14.25 17.72
CA ALA A 377 -7.78 12.92 17.32
C ALA A 377 -7.26 12.61 15.91
N ARG A 378 -7.02 11.32 15.64
CA ARG A 378 -6.50 10.84 14.35
C ARG A 378 -7.55 9.98 13.66
N ILE A 379 -7.79 10.27 12.39
CA ILE A 379 -8.67 9.52 11.49
C ILE A 379 -7.79 8.92 10.39
N ALA A 380 -7.71 7.60 10.32
CA ALA A 380 -7.02 6.93 9.22
C ALA A 380 -7.98 6.83 8.03
N LEU A 381 -7.62 7.47 6.92
CA LEU A 381 -8.40 7.48 5.69
C LEU A 381 -8.02 6.35 4.72
N GLY A 382 -6.86 5.72 4.95
CA GLY A 382 -6.39 4.64 4.10
C GLY A 382 -7.33 3.43 4.10
N GLY A 383 -7.83 3.09 2.90
CA GLY A 383 -8.74 1.96 2.71
C GLY A 383 -10.22 2.27 2.88
N ILE A 384 -10.58 3.53 3.15
CA ILE A 384 -11.98 3.97 3.13
C ILE A 384 -12.44 4.07 1.68
N SER A 385 -13.57 3.41 1.37
CA SER A 385 -14.18 3.42 0.05
C SER A 385 -15.67 3.84 0.09
N ASP A 386 -16.28 3.87 1.27
CA ASP A 386 -17.68 4.23 1.48
C ASP A 386 -17.81 5.62 2.11
N GLU A 387 -18.68 6.45 1.54
CA GLU A 387 -19.03 7.78 2.10
C GLU A 387 -19.60 7.65 3.53
N ALA A 388 -20.32 6.57 3.82
CA ALA A 388 -20.90 6.31 5.12
C ALA A 388 -19.86 6.15 6.24
N ASP A 389 -18.62 5.76 5.94
CA ASP A 389 -17.54 5.77 6.93
C ASP A 389 -17.25 7.19 7.46
N ILE A 390 -17.40 8.22 6.62
CA ILE A 390 -17.11 9.62 6.97
C ILE A 390 -18.35 10.29 7.58
N ARG A 391 -19.51 10.11 6.93
CA ARG A 391 -20.77 10.76 7.29
C ARG A 391 -21.69 9.95 8.20
N GLY A 392 -21.32 8.70 8.52
CA GLY A 392 -22.16 7.83 9.33
C GLY A 392 -23.33 7.19 8.57
N HIS A 393 -23.99 6.25 9.20
CA HIS A 393 -25.17 5.57 8.71
C HIS A 393 -26.43 6.18 9.31
N ARG A 394 -27.53 6.18 8.55
CA ARG A 394 -28.81 6.70 9.07
C ARG A 394 -29.21 5.94 10.34
N LYS A 395 -29.56 6.67 11.40
CA LYS A 395 -29.90 6.13 12.73
C LYS A 395 -31.04 5.11 12.74
N THR A 396 -31.82 5.02 11.67
CA THR A 396 -32.94 4.07 11.55
C THR A 396 -32.49 2.62 11.35
N TYR A 397 -31.26 2.37 11.04
CA TYR A 397 -30.74 1.00 10.86
C TYR A 397 -30.22 0.44 12.17
N VAL A 398 -30.51 -0.83 12.45
CA VAL A 398 -29.93 -1.55 13.59
C VAL A 398 -28.42 -1.68 13.36
N GLY A 399 -27.63 -1.20 14.33
CA GLY A 399 -26.18 -1.15 14.22
C GLY A 399 -25.64 0.09 13.50
N ALA A 400 -26.47 1.11 13.27
CA ALA A 400 -26.01 2.40 12.76
C ALA A 400 -25.00 3.03 13.72
N MET A 401 -23.95 3.61 13.15
CA MET A 401 -22.88 4.28 13.87
C MET A 401 -22.64 5.67 13.30
N PRO A 402 -22.19 6.63 14.11
CA PRO A 402 -21.76 7.94 13.63
C PRO A 402 -20.54 7.82 12.73
N GLY A 403 -20.36 8.80 11.87
CA GLY A 403 -19.18 8.88 11.01
C GLY A 403 -17.88 9.06 11.77
N ARG A 404 -16.77 8.83 11.11
CA ARG A 404 -15.43 8.95 11.73
C ARG A 404 -15.12 10.37 12.21
N ILE A 405 -15.68 11.39 11.58
CA ILE A 405 -15.52 12.79 12.03
C ILE A 405 -16.15 12.97 13.41
N VAL A 406 -17.40 12.54 13.56
CA VAL A 406 -18.12 12.61 14.83
C VAL A 406 -17.44 11.77 15.91
N SER A 407 -17.05 10.55 15.57
CA SER A 407 -16.32 9.67 16.50
C SER A 407 -14.99 10.30 16.96
N ALA A 408 -14.29 11.00 16.07
CA ALA A 408 -13.05 11.68 16.40
C ALA A 408 -13.28 12.91 17.31
N LEU A 409 -14.40 13.63 17.13
CA LEU A 409 -14.79 14.73 18.01
C LEU A 409 -15.08 14.22 19.43
N ILE A 410 -15.82 13.13 19.57
CA ILE A 410 -16.07 12.46 20.86
C ILE A 410 -14.75 12.05 21.50
N GLN A 411 -13.87 11.39 20.74
CA GLN A 411 -12.55 10.97 21.24
C GLN A 411 -11.69 12.16 21.70
N ALA A 412 -11.74 13.27 20.98
CA ALA A 412 -11.03 14.49 21.35
C ALA A 412 -11.63 15.15 22.59
N GLY A 413 -12.95 15.06 22.79
CA GLY A 413 -13.69 15.68 23.89
C GLY A 413 -13.52 17.21 23.93
N SER A 414 -13.51 17.85 22.76
CA SER A 414 -13.43 19.29 22.56
C SER A 414 -14.05 19.67 21.24
N SER A 415 -14.72 20.82 21.15
CA SER A 415 -15.32 21.35 19.91
C SER A 415 -14.29 22.01 18.98
N ASN A 416 -13.13 22.38 19.51
CA ASN A 416 -12.03 22.96 18.73
C ASN A 416 -10.77 22.09 18.70
N PRO A 417 -10.87 20.79 18.38
CA PRO A 417 -9.71 19.90 18.34
C PRO A 417 -8.85 20.16 17.10
N LEU A 418 -7.70 19.51 17.07
CA LEU A 418 -6.96 19.25 15.85
C LEU A 418 -7.30 17.85 15.36
N LEU A 419 -7.93 17.73 14.19
CA LEU A 419 -8.21 16.45 13.55
C LEU A 419 -7.15 16.13 12.50
N LEU A 420 -6.45 15.03 12.71
CA LEU A 420 -5.47 14.52 11.76
C LEU A 420 -6.12 13.50 10.83
N LEU A 421 -6.26 13.88 9.56
CA LEU A 421 -6.75 13.02 8.49
C LEU A 421 -5.54 12.35 7.83
N ASP A 422 -5.25 11.13 8.23
CA ASP A 422 -4.01 10.44 7.85
C ASP A 422 -4.20 9.60 6.57
N GLU A 423 -3.23 9.66 5.65
CA GLU A 423 -3.18 8.91 4.39
C GLU A 423 -4.35 9.25 3.43
N ILE A 424 -4.59 10.53 3.17
CA ILE A 424 -5.63 11.00 2.24
C ILE A 424 -5.38 10.54 0.78
N ASP A 425 -4.14 10.29 0.43
CA ASP A 425 -3.70 9.74 -0.87
C ASP A 425 -4.16 8.29 -1.11
N LYS A 426 -4.62 7.60 -0.07
CA LYS A 426 -5.08 6.21 -0.12
C LYS A 426 -6.60 6.06 -0.05
N LEU A 427 -7.34 7.14 -0.28
CA LEU A 427 -8.80 7.07 -0.42
C LEU A 427 -9.17 6.19 -1.61
N GLY A 428 -9.98 5.16 -1.34
CA GLY A 428 -10.55 4.31 -2.38
C GLY A 428 -11.70 5.02 -3.12
N ARG A 429 -11.91 4.65 -4.38
CA ARG A 429 -13.14 4.97 -5.12
C ARG A 429 -13.85 3.65 -5.39
N ASP A 430 -15.06 3.51 -4.90
CA ASP A 430 -15.87 2.33 -5.17
C ASP A 430 -17.24 2.76 -5.74
N HIS A 431 -17.96 1.81 -6.33
CA HIS A 431 -19.31 2.05 -6.89
C HIS A 431 -20.37 2.44 -5.84
N LYS A 432 -20.03 2.38 -4.54
CA LYS A 432 -20.96 2.64 -3.42
C LYS A 432 -20.95 4.07 -2.87
N GLY A 433 -20.05 4.92 -3.31
CA GLY A 433 -19.96 6.30 -2.85
C GLY A 433 -18.59 6.93 -3.15
N ASP A 434 -18.50 8.25 -2.99
CA ASP A 434 -17.25 9.00 -3.13
C ASP A 434 -16.88 9.63 -1.76
N PRO A 435 -16.00 9.01 -0.99
CA PRO A 435 -15.51 9.56 0.27
C PRO A 435 -14.89 10.95 0.11
N SER A 436 -14.35 11.26 -1.09
CA SER A 436 -13.76 12.56 -1.38
C SER A 436 -14.82 13.66 -1.37
N ALA A 437 -16.05 13.37 -1.84
CA ALA A 437 -17.15 14.33 -1.82
C ALA A 437 -17.59 14.64 -0.37
N ALA A 438 -17.62 13.64 0.51
CA ALA A 438 -17.89 13.84 1.93
C ALA A 438 -16.82 14.71 2.60
N LEU A 439 -15.55 14.47 2.28
CA LEU A 439 -14.44 15.28 2.80
C LEU A 439 -14.44 16.71 2.26
N LEU A 440 -14.93 16.93 1.05
CA LEU A 440 -15.07 18.29 0.52
C LEU A 440 -16.00 19.14 1.37
N GLU A 441 -17.13 18.60 1.85
CA GLU A 441 -18.03 19.33 2.76
C GLU A 441 -17.39 19.59 4.13
N VAL A 442 -16.69 18.60 4.68
CA VAL A 442 -15.98 18.72 5.97
C VAL A 442 -14.87 19.77 5.92
N LEU A 443 -14.16 19.84 4.80
CA LEU A 443 -13.00 20.72 4.60
C LEU A 443 -13.35 22.05 3.94
N ASP A 444 -14.60 22.30 3.62
CA ASP A 444 -15.05 23.56 3.07
C ASP A 444 -15.43 24.53 4.17
N GLY A 445 -14.67 25.60 4.35
CA GLY A 445 -14.90 26.61 5.40
C GLY A 445 -16.25 27.32 5.31
N GLU A 446 -16.93 27.30 4.14
CA GLU A 446 -18.28 27.88 3.98
C GLU A 446 -19.38 26.90 4.37
N GLN A 447 -19.14 25.60 4.27
CA GLN A 447 -20.14 24.54 4.48
C GLN A 447 -19.98 23.83 5.83
N ASN A 448 -18.77 23.77 6.38
CA ASN A 448 -18.45 22.99 7.58
C ASN A 448 -19.10 23.51 8.86
N ALA A 449 -19.52 24.78 8.90
CA ALA A 449 -20.29 25.35 10.02
C ALA A 449 -21.66 24.67 10.21
N THR A 450 -22.19 24.03 9.18
CA THR A 450 -23.48 23.34 9.20
C THR A 450 -23.35 21.87 8.81
N TYR A 451 -22.19 21.26 9.12
CA TYR A 451 -21.94 19.87 8.83
C TYR A 451 -23.00 18.94 9.41
N ARG A 452 -23.50 18.00 8.61
CA ARG A 452 -24.50 17.01 9.03
C ARG A 452 -24.01 15.59 8.83
N ASP A 453 -23.81 14.91 9.92
CA ASP A 453 -23.64 13.47 9.93
C ASP A 453 -25.01 12.78 9.76
N HIS A 454 -25.06 11.70 8.99
CA HIS A 454 -26.31 10.97 8.74
C HIS A 454 -26.88 10.28 9.99
N PHE A 455 -26.02 9.94 10.95
CA PHE A 455 -26.44 9.39 12.24
C PHE A 455 -27.02 10.48 13.15
N LEU A 456 -26.32 11.61 13.28
CA LEU A 456 -26.75 12.71 14.14
C LEU A 456 -27.98 13.43 13.59
N GLU A 457 -28.05 13.65 12.28
CA GLU A 457 -29.08 14.42 11.59
C GLU A 457 -29.32 15.84 12.14
N ILE A 458 -28.51 16.32 13.05
CA ILE A 458 -28.48 17.69 13.55
C ILE A 458 -27.17 18.33 13.11
N PRO A 459 -27.17 19.64 12.79
CA PRO A 459 -25.93 20.30 12.32
C PRO A 459 -24.93 20.39 13.48
N TYR A 460 -23.67 20.20 13.16
CA TYR A 460 -22.54 20.41 14.06
C TYR A 460 -21.57 21.39 13.41
N ASP A 461 -21.13 22.38 14.18
CA ASP A 461 -20.21 23.39 13.70
C ASP A 461 -18.76 22.89 13.77
N LEU A 462 -18.12 22.71 12.59
CA LEU A 462 -16.73 22.31 12.43
C LEU A 462 -15.80 23.49 12.14
N SER A 463 -16.29 24.73 12.13
CA SER A 463 -15.52 25.92 11.73
C SER A 463 -14.31 26.19 12.62
N ASP A 464 -14.35 25.80 13.88
CA ASP A 464 -13.23 25.92 14.82
C ASP A 464 -12.29 24.72 14.84
N VAL A 465 -12.63 23.65 14.12
CA VAL A 465 -11.80 22.45 14.01
C VAL A 465 -10.60 22.73 13.12
N MET A 466 -9.41 22.45 13.61
CA MET A 466 -8.21 22.52 12.78
C MET A 466 -7.96 21.18 12.10
N PHE A 467 -7.96 21.17 10.78
CA PHE A 467 -7.68 19.97 10.00
C PHE A 467 -6.23 19.95 9.54
N ILE A 468 -5.57 18.83 9.80
CA ILE A 468 -4.28 18.51 9.19
C ILE A 468 -4.44 17.20 8.42
N THR A 469 -4.05 17.20 7.17
CA THR A 469 -4.05 16.01 6.33
C THR A 469 -2.63 15.51 6.10
N THR A 470 -2.45 14.22 5.86
CA THR A 470 -1.17 13.67 5.44
C THR A 470 -1.32 12.90 4.15
N ALA A 471 -0.34 13.01 3.27
CA ALA A 471 -0.24 12.23 2.05
C ALA A 471 1.21 11.76 1.83
N ASN A 472 1.41 10.69 1.09
CA ASN A 472 2.74 10.31 0.63
C ASN A 472 3.04 10.93 -0.73
N THR A 473 2.03 11.01 -1.61
CA THR A 473 2.07 11.67 -2.92
C THR A 473 0.81 12.51 -3.11
N LEU A 474 0.85 13.47 -4.02
CA LEU A 474 -0.31 14.30 -4.39
C LEU A 474 -1.07 13.74 -5.59
N ASP A 475 -0.46 12.83 -6.35
CA ASP A 475 -0.96 12.38 -7.64
C ASP A 475 -2.34 11.72 -7.57
N THR A 476 -2.62 11.05 -6.44
CA THR A 476 -3.88 10.34 -6.22
C THR A 476 -4.93 11.18 -5.50
N VAL A 477 -4.54 12.34 -4.95
CA VAL A 477 -5.47 13.23 -4.23
C VAL A 477 -6.28 14.06 -5.23
N PRO A 478 -7.62 14.07 -5.13
CA PRO A 478 -8.45 14.88 -6.01
C PRO A 478 -8.12 16.37 -5.96
N ARG A 479 -7.98 17.00 -7.11
CA ARG A 479 -7.67 18.45 -7.22
C ARG A 479 -8.59 19.35 -6.37
N PRO A 480 -9.93 19.14 -6.33
CA PRO A 480 -10.79 19.99 -5.50
C PRO A 480 -10.47 19.94 -3.99
N LEU A 481 -9.90 18.85 -3.51
CA LEU A 481 -9.40 18.78 -2.13
C LEU A 481 -8.09 19.55 -1.98
N LEU A 482 -7.17 19.41 -2.95
CA LEU A 482 -5.89 20.11 -2.92
C LEU A 482 -6.06 21.63 -2.96
N ASP A 483 -7.02 22.13 -3.74
CA ASP A 483 -7.30 23.57 -3.85
C ASP A 483 -7.74 24.21 -2.54
N ARG A 484 -8.18 23.41 -1.56
CA ARG A 484 -8.58 23.86 -0.21
C ARG A 484 -7.49 23.72 0.85
N MET A 485 -6.38 23.10 0.48
CA MET A 485 -5.31 22.77 1.43
C MET A 485 -4.04 23.55 1.15
N GLU A 486 -3.39 24.00 2.19
CA GLU A 486 -2.04 24.49 2.10
C GLU A 486 -1.07 23.30 2.14
N VAL A 487 -0.41 23.03 1.01
CA VAL A 487 0.51 21.91 0.87
C VAL A 487 1.88 22.29 1.42
N ILE A 488 2.36 21.49 2.38
CA ILE A 488 3.71 21.61 2.95
C ILE A 488 4.46 20.31 2.67
N GLU A 489 5.50 20.41 1.84
CA GLU A 489 6.29 19.24 1.46
C GLU A 489 7.39 18.95 2.49
N LEU A 490 7.44 17.72 2.96
CA LEU A 490 8.47 17.17 3.82
C LEU A 490 9.43 16.34 2.97
N GLY A 491 10.64 16.84 2.77
CA GLY A 491 11.68 16.11 2.05
C GLY A 491 12.28 14.95 2.84
N SER A 492 13.12 14.20 2.16
CA SER A 492 13.93 13.13 2.76
C SER A 492 14.98 13.70 3.72
N TYR A 493 15.29 12.96 4.78
CA TYR A 493 16.37 13.33 5.71
C TYR A 493 17.74 12.97 5.15
N THR A 494 18.72 13.86 5.37
CA THR A 494 20.14 13.56 5.16
C THR A 494 20.63 12.56 6.21
N ASP A 495 21.76 11.90 5.96
CA ASP A 495 22.33 10.95 6.90
C ASP A 495 22.76 11.63 8.22
N GLU A 496 23.19 12.92 8.16
CA GLU A 496 23.47 13.72 9.35
C GLU A 496 22.20 14.09 10.12
N GLU A 497 21.13 14.49 9.43
CA GLU A 497 19.83 14.71 10.08
C GLU A 497 19.34 13.43 10.75
N LYS A 498 19.44 12.27 10.07
CA LYS A 498 19.10 10.96 10.65
C LYS A 498 19.94 10.64 11.89
N LEU A 499 21.24 10.94 11.86
CA LEU A 499 22.13 10.79 13.02
C LEU A 499 21.64 11.63 14.20
N MET A 500 21.34 12.91 13.96
CA MET A 500 20.88 13.81 15.01
C MET A 500 19.49 13.43 15.54
N ILE A 501 18.56 13.07 14.66
CA ILE A 501 17.24 12.55 15.03
C ILE A 501 17.39 11.26 15.85
N ALA A 502 18.29 10.37 15.46
CA ALA A 502 18.57 9.15 16.20
C ALA A 502 19.02 9.43 17.63
N LYS A 503 20.00 10.35 17.80
CA LYS A 503 20.57 10.70 19.10
C LYS A 503 19.57 11.40 20.01
N ASN A 504 18.88 12.38 19.46
CA ASN A 504 18.04 13.28 20.26
C ASN A 504 16.66 12.70 20.56
N HIS A 505 16.11 11.87 19.64
CA HIS A 505 14.72 11.44 19.73
C HIS A 505 14.55 9.90 19.71
N LEU A 506 15.11 9.19 18.71
CA LEU A 506 14.78 7.78 18.55
C LEU A 506 15.38 6.88 19.63
N ILE A 507 16.68 7.05 19.89
CA ILE A 507 17.39 6.23 20.89
C ILE A 507 16.82 6.45 22.29
N PRO A 508 16.65 7.68 22.80
CA PRO A 508 16.02 7.90 24.10
C PRO A 508 14.63 7.32 24.21
N LYS A 509 13.79 7.52 23.20
CA LYS A 509 12.43 6.99 23.13
C LYS A 509 12.41 5.46 23.14
N GLN A 510 13.31 4.79 22.40
CA GLN A 510 13.38 3.35 22.37
C GLN A 510 13.95 2.78 23.67
N MET A 511 14.92 3.43 24.28
CA MET A 511 15.43 3.02 25.59
C MET A 511 14.35 3.10 26.66
N GLU A 512 13.58 4.17 26.70
CA GLU A 512 12.44 4.32 27.62
C GLU A 512 11.40 3.23 27.43
N LYS A 513 10.97 2.98 26.17
CA LYS A 513 10.02 1.92 25.83
C LYS A 513 10.44 0.52 26.25
N HIS A 514 11.75 0.27 26.29
CA HIS A 514 12.32 -1.03 26.63
C HIS A 514 12.85 -1.09 28.08
N GLY A 515 12.64 -0.05 28.89
CA GLY A 515 13.04 0.00 30.28
C GLY A 515 14.56 0.06 30.51
N ILE A 516 15.32 0.51 29.52
CA ILE A 516 16.79 0.61 29.57
C ILE A 516 17.19 2.01 30.00
N LYS A 517 18.02 2.11 31.05
CA LYS A 517 18.56 3.39 31.53
C LYS A 517 19.72 3.88 30.63
N LYS A 518 19.89 5.19 30.52
CA LYS A 518 20.99 5.82 29.74
C LYS A 518 22.40 5.38 30.21
N SER A 519 22.52 4.94 31.46
CA SER A 519 23.77 4.38 32.01
C SER A 519 24.08 2.98 31.53
N GLN A 520 23.09 2.22 31.09
CA GLN A 520 23.18 0.79 30.73
C GLN A 520 23.48 0.55 29.23
N LEU A 521 23.03 1.44 28.35
CA LEU A 521 23.25 1.31 26.92
C LEU A 521 23.87 2.61 26.37
N ARG A 522 24.93 2.47 25.58
CA ARG A 522 25.51 3.54 24.78
C ARG A 522 25.66 3.08 23.34
N ILE A 523 25.17 3.87 22.40
CA ILE A 523 25.35 3.66 20.97
C ILE A 523 26.24 4.78 20.48
N THR A 524 27.38 4.45 19.84
CA THR A 524 28.32 5.45 19.32
C THR A 524 27.81 6.05 18.02
N ASP A 525 28.30 7.22 17.67
CA ASP A 525 27.92 7.91 16.43
C ASP A 525 28.29 7.07 15.21
N ASP A 526 29.46 6.40 15.25
CA ASP A 526 29.91 5.50 14.18
C ASP A 526 28.95 4.29 14.01
N ALA A 527 28.42 3.76 15.13
CA ALA A 527 27.43 2.71 15.07
C ALA A 527 26.10 3.19 14.47
N ILE A 528 25.70 4.42 14.80
CA ILE A 528 24.48 5.02 14.22
C ILE A 528 24.66 5.20 12.70
N ARG A 529 25.81 5.74 12.26
CA ARG A 529 26.15 5.89 10.84
C ARG A 529 26.18 4.54 10.13
N GLU A 530 26.78 3.53 10.74
CA GLU A 530 26.80 2.16 10.23
C GLU A 530 25.36 1.61 10.06
N ILE A 531 24.48 1.86 11.03
CA ILE A 531 23.09 1.43 10.95
C ILE A 531 22.34 2.15 9.83
N ILE A 532 22.55 3.46 9.69
CA ILE A 532 21.94 4.26 8.63
C ILE A 532 22.37 3.73 7.27
N THR A 533 23.66 3.49 7.05
CA THR A 533 24.25 3.15 5.75
C THR A 533 24.02 1.68 5.38
N CYS A 534 24.26 0.76 6.35
CA CYS A 534 24.32 -0.67 6.04
C CYS A 534 23.07 -1.46 6.41
N TYR A 535 22.14 -0.91 7.20
CA TYR A 535 20.95 -1.64 7.63
C TYR A 535 19.63 -0.99 7.20
N THR A 536 19.67 0.30 6.79
CA THR A 536 18.48 1.02 6.37
C THR A 536 18.67 1.72 5.03
N ARG A 537 17.69 1.57 4.12
CA ARG A 537 17.54 2.42 2.93
C ARG A 537 16.12 2.96 2.97
N GLU A 538 15.97 4.22 3.36
CA GLU A 538 14.68 4.90 3.46
C GLU A 538 14.85 6.42 3.47
N SER A 539 13.86 7.12 2.98
CA SER A 539 13.80 8.59 3.02
C SER A 539 13.64 9.15 4.44
N GLY A 540 12.85 8.45 5.25
CA GLY A 540 12.57 8.80 6.64
C GLY A 540 13.45 8.06 7.66
N VAL A 541 12.88 7.83 8.85
CA VAL A 541 13.57 7.20 10.00
C VAL A 541 12.80 6.01 10.59
N ARG A 542 11.79 5.47 9.88
CA ARG A 542 10.94 4.41 10.43
C ARG A 542 11.63 3.05 10.55
N LYS A 543 12.44 2.67 9.57
CA LYS A 543 13.27 1.46 9.63
C LYS A 543 14.39 1.64 10.64
N LEU A 544 14.99 2.84 10.69
CA LEU A 544 16.02 3.22 11.66
C LEU A 544 15.51 3.09 13.09
N GLU A 545 14.29 3.57 13.38
CA GLU A 545 13.64 3.40 14.68
C GLU A 545 13.47 1.91 15.03
N ARG A 546 13.09 1.07 14.05
CA ARG A 546 12.97 -0.38 14.24
C ARG A 546 14.32 -1.05 14.53
N CYS A 547 15.39 -0.61 13.88
CA CYS A 547 16.74 -1.11 14.17
C CYS A 547 17.15 -0.76 15.60
N PHE A 548 16.91 0.46 16.08
CA PHE A 548 17.18 0.81 17.48
C PHE A 548 16.31 0.04 18.47
N ALA A 549 15.04 -0.21 18.14
CA ALA A 549 14.18 -1.09 18.95
C ALA A 549 14.75 -2.50 19.04
N GLU A 550 15.30 -3.05 17.95
CA GLU A 550 15.96 -4.35 17.96
C GLU A 550 17.25 -4.37 18.79
N VAL A 551 18.08 -3.33 18.64
CA VAL A 551 19.28 -3.14 19.47
C VAL A 551 18.89 -3.07 20.95
N CYS A 552 17.85 -2.32 21.31
CA CYS A 552 17.36 -2.23 22.69
C CYS A 552 16.87 -3.57 23.20
N ARG A 553 16.06 -4.33 22.45
CA ARG A 553 15.58 -5.66 22.86
C ARG A 553 16.73 -6.63 23.14
N LYS A 554 17.70 -6.72 22.20
CA LYS A 554 18.87 -7.61 22.39
C LYS A 554 19.77 -7.13 23.53
N SER A 555 19.86 -5.82 23.73
CA SER A 555 20.59 -5.25 24.88
C SER A 555 19.88 -5.58 26.20
N ALA A 556 18.55 -5.47 26.26
CA ALA A 556 17.80 -5.83 27.44
C ALA A 556 17.98 -7.32 27.80
N MET A 557 17.97 -8.20 26.78
CA MET A 557 18.23 -9.63 26.98
C MET A 557 19.62 -9.87 27.57
N ARG A 558 20.68 -9.28 27.00
CA ARG A 558 22.05 -9.40 27.50
C ARG A 558 22.25 -8.83 28.92
N LEU A 559 21.53 -7.76 29.27
CA LEU A 559 21.55 -7.17 30.61
C LEU A 559 20.90 -8.07 31.67
N LEU A 560 20.05 -9.02 31.27
CA LEU A 560 19.35 -9.97 32.15
C LEU A 560 20.05 -11.34 32.22
N GLU A 561 21.05 -11.63 31.39
CA GLU A 561 21.84 -12.86 31.43
C GLU A 561 22.67 -12.95 32.70
N GLN A 562 23.16 -14.16 33.04
CA GLN A 562 23.82 -14.44 34.31
C GLN A 562 25.13 -13.64 34.55
N GLU A 563 25.85 -13.33 33.49
CA GLU A 563 27.02 -12.42 33.52
C GLU A 563 26.61 -10.98 33.17
N LYS A 564 25.90 -10.32 34.06
CA LYS A 564 25.30 -9.00 33.84
C LYS A 564 26.37 -7.93 33.53
N PRO A 565 26.53 -7.50 32.28
CA PRO A 565 27.37 -6.37 32.01
C PRO A 565 26.75 -5.10 32.60
N LYS A 566 27.54 -4.28 33.33
CA LYS A 566 27.01 -3.03 33.88
C LYS A 566 26.59 -2.03 32.79
N ARG A 567 27.20 -2.15 31.62
CA ARG A 567 26.96 -1.28 30.47
C ARG A 567 27.26 -2.00 29.17
N ILE A 568 26.40 -1.84 28.20
CA ILE A 568 26.58 -2.31 26.81
C ILE A 568 26.96 -1.09 25.96
N THR A 569 28.02 -1.23 25.16
CA THR A 569 28.39 -0.21 24.18
C THR A 569 28.27 -0.83 22.78
N VAL A 570 27.45 -0.22 21.95
CA VAL A 570 27.29 -0.58 20.52
C VAL A 570 28.20 0.31 19.70
N THR A 571 29.07 -0.31 18.94
CA THR A 571 30.05 0.32 18.04
C THR A 571 29.84 -0.18 16.62
N ALA A 572 30.43 0.47 15.63
CA ALA A 572 30.36 0.02 14.25
C ALA A 572 30.83 -1.43 14.05
N SER A 573 31.82 -1.88 14.82
CA SER A 573 32.38 -3.24 14.72
C SER A 573 31.46 -4.33 15.28
N ASN A 574 30.64 -4.05 16.29
CA ASN A 574 29.76 -5.03 16.92
C ASN A 574 28.27 -4.84 16.60
N THR A 575 27.92 -3.94 15.68
CA THR A 575 26.54 -3.71 15.24
C THR A 575 25.91 -4.99 14.67
N SER A 576 26.73 -5.84 14.01
CA SER A 576 26.30 -7.12 13.47
C SER A 576 25.81 -8.11 14.55
N ASP A 577 26.29 -8.03 15.79
CA ASP A 577 25.85 -8.87 16.89
C ASP A 577 24.40 -8.56 17.31
N PHE A 578 23.95 -7.35 17.00
CA PHE A 578 22.60 -6.87 17.33
C PHE A 578 21.65 -6.93 16.14
N LEU A 579 22.11 -6.65 14.92
CA LEU A 579 21.26 -6.52 13.74
C LEU A 579 21.48 -7.62 12.70
N GLY A 580 22.45 -8.52 12.93
CA GLY A 580 22.82 -9.56 11.98
C GLY A 580 23.68 -9.05 10.83
N VAL A 581 23.66 -9.77 9.73
CA VAL A 581 24.47 -9.46 8.53
C VAL A 581 24.02 -8.10 7.96
N ARG A 582 24.98 -7.30 7.49
CA ARG A 582 24.74 -6.07 6.75
C ARG A 582 23.78 -6.33 5.58
N LYS A 583 22.71 -5.56 5.50
CA LYS A 583 21.71 -5.68 4.44
C LYS A 583 22.13 -4.98 3.16
N PHE A 584 22.90 -3.92 3.32
CA PHE A 584 23.41 -3.11 2.22
C PHE A 584 24.92 -2.99 2.37
N LEU A 585 25.62 -3.09 1.28
CA LEU A 585 27.02 -2.74 1.23
C LEU A 585 27.14 -1.22 1.07
N PRO A 586 28.16 -0.60 1.67
CA PRO A 586 28.44 0.79 1.41
C PRO A 586 28.66 1.02 -0.08
N ASP A 587 27.97 2.01 -0.61
CA ASP A 587 28.17 2.40 -2.01
C ASP A 587 29.61 2.84 -2.19
N ARG A 588 30.27 2.39 -3.27
CA ARG A 588 31.67 2.70 -3.57
C ARG A 588 31.75 3.26 -4.97
N LEU A 589 32.58 4.29 -5.13
CA LEU A 589 33.01 4.74 -6.46
C LEU A 589 33.64 3.60 -7.23
N ASN A 590 33.43 3.57 -8.55
CA ASN A 590 34.11 2.66 -9.45
C ASN A 590 35.64 2.77 -9.29
N ALA A 591 36.36 1.67 -9.49
CA ALA A 591 37.79 1.62 -9.23
C ALA A 591 38.61 2.55 -10.17
N ALA A 592 38.12 2.77 -11.38
CA ALA A 592 38.78 3.57 -12.41
C ALA A 592 37.72 4.30 -13.27
N ASP A 593 38.20 5.22 -14.11
CA ASP A 593 37.42 5.80 -15.18
C ASP A 593 37.22 4.76 -16.27
N GLU A 594 35.99 4.50 -16.69
CA GLU A 594 35.62 3.42 -17.59
C GLU A 594 34.95 3.94 -18.86
N ILE A 595 35.13 3.18 -19.97
CA ILE A 595 34.48 3.50 -21.25
C ILE A 595 33.06 2.90 -21.23
N GLY A 596 32.08 3.70 -21.61
CA GLY A 596 30.70 3.25 -21.70
C GLY A 596 29.97 3.05 -20.36
N LEU A 597 30.61 3.36 -19.24
CA LEU A 597 29.99 3.30 -17.91
C LEU A 597 29.81 4.71 -17.35
N VAL A 598 28.58 5.08 -17.03
CA VAL A 598 28.22 6.42 -16.53
C VAL A 598 27.30 6.31 -15.33
N THR A 599 27.59 7.11 -14.32
CA THR A 599 26.71 7.23 -13.15
C THR A 599 25.68 8.33 -13.36
N GLY A 600 24.42 7.95 -13.46
CA GLY A 600 23.28 8.83 -13.40
C GLY A 600 22.71 8.94 -11.99
N LEU A 601 21.72 9.82 -11.82
CA LEU A 601 21.01 10.03 -10.55
C LEU A 601 19.52 9.82 -10.76
N ALA A 602 18.94 8.94 -9.94
CA ALA A 602 17.52 8.63 -9.92
C ALA A 602 16.88 9.06 -8.62
N TRP A 603 15.58 9.27 -8.65
CA TRP A 603 14.75 9.47 -7.47
C TRP A 603 13.72 8.35 -7.38
N THR A 604 13.54 7.81 -6.19
CA THR A 604 12.59 6.74 -5.88
C THR A 604 11.78 7.09 -4.64
N SER A 605 10.71 6.35 -4.37
CA SER A 605 9.91 6.52 -3.16
C SER A 605 10.69 6.32 -1.85
N VAL A 606 11.87 5.72 -1.92
CA VAL A 606 12.76 5.50 -0.76
C VAL A 606 13.92 6.50 -0.68
N GLY A 607 14.00 7.45 -1.62
CA GLY A 607 15.01 8.49 -1.68
C GLY A 607 15.77 8.51 -3.00
N GLY A 608 16.88 9.24 -3.04
CA GLY A 608 17.74 9.28 -4.20
C GLY A 608 18.65 8.04 -4.26
N GLU A 609 18.89 7.57 -5.47
CA GLU A 609 19.80 6.46 -5.78
C GLU A 609 20.69 6.83 -6.97
N THR A 610 21.86 6.23 -7.04
CA THR A 610 22.69 6.28 -8.26
C THR A 610 22.20 5.25 -9.24
N LEU A 611 22.28 5.58 -10.51
CA LEU A 611 21.83 4.75 -11.60
C LEU A 611 23.02 4.54 -12.56
N GLU A 612 23.60 3.38 -12.55
CA GLU A 612 24.64 3.05 -13.53
C GLU A 612 24.03 2.76 -14.89
N VAL A 613 24.66 3.28 -15.93
CA VAL A 613 24.31 3.03 -17.32
C VAL A 613 25.55 2.47 -18.02
N GLU A 614 25.44 1.24 -18.47
CA GLU A 614 26.46 0.51 -19.19
C GLU A 614 26.13 0.48 -20.67
N VAL A 615 27.05 0.83 -21.50
CA VAL A 615 26.91 0.75 -22.96
C VAL A 615 28.05 -0.08 -23.56
N ASN A 616 27.66 -1.09 -24.30
CA ASN A 616 28.57 -1.89 -25.08
C ASN A 616 28.28 -1.71 -26.57
N VAL A 617 29.35 -1.58 -27.37
CA VAL A 617 29.29 -1.40 -28.83
C VAL A 617 29.97 -2.56 -29.52
N MET A 618 29.26 -3.21 -30.40
CA MET A 618 29.69 -4.40 -31.12
C MET A 618 29.57 -4.18 -32.64
N GLU A 619 30.33 -4.93 -33.43
CA GLU A 619 30.09 -4.99 -34.85
C GLU A 619 28.71 -5.58 -35.13
N GLY A 620 27.95 -4.97 -36.02
CA GLY A 620 26.58 -5.39 -36.24
C GLY A 620 25.87 -4.69 -37.39
N SER A 621 24.60 -4.53 -37.28
CA SER A 621 23.69 -4.02 -38.31
C SER A 621 22.93 -2.74 -37.93
N GLY A 622 23.31 -2.10 -36.87
CA GLY A 622 22.67 -0.88 -36.36
C GLY A 622 21.53 -1.12 -35.34
N LYS A 623 21.51 -2.28 -34.69
CA LYS A 623 20.49 -2.63 -33.73
C LYS A 623 20.77 -1.95 -32.38
N LEU A 624 19.72 -1.37 -31.77
CA LEU A 624 19.75 -0.88 -30.40
C LEU A 624 19.04 -1.88 -29.49
N GLU A 625 19.73 -2.43 -28.51
CA GLU A 625 19.17 -3.27 -27.46
C GLU A 625 19.15 -2.50 -26.16
N LEU A 626 17.99 -2.54 -25.47
CA LEU A 626 17.78 -1.88 -24.18
C LEU A 626 17.35 -2.93 -23.16
N THR A 627 18.12 -3.06 -22.07
CA THR A 627 17.86 -4.03 -21.01
C THR A 627 17.94 -3.38 -19.63
N GLY A 628 17.30 -3.96 -18.61
CA GLY A 628 17.32 -3.46 -17.24
C GLY A 628 15.94 -3.10 -16.68
N ASN A 629 14.85 -3.70 -17.18
CA ASN A 629 13.48 -3.47 -16.73
C ASN A 629 13.05 -1.99 -16.85
N LEU A 630 13.20 -1.46 -18.07
CA LEU A 630 12.96 -0.05 -18.38
C LEU A 630 11.49 0.18 -18.74
N GLY A 631 10.91 1.24 -18.19
CA GLY A 631 9.62 1.78 -18.60
C GLY A 631 9.70 2.47 -19.97
N ASP A 632 8.56 2.84 -20.52
CA ASP A 632 8.48 3.35 -21.89
C ASP A 632 9.11 4.74 -22.01
N VAL A 633 8.98 5.61 -21.00
CA VAL A 633 9.59 6.95 -21.00
C VAL A 633 11.13 6.85 -21.01
N MET A 634 11.70 5.91 -20.29
CA MET A 634 13.17 5.72 -20.29
C MET A 634 13.68 5.15 -21.60
N LYS A 635 12.93 4.23 -22.25
CA LYS A 635 13.24 3.74 -23.59
C LYS A 635 13.21 4.87 -24.63
N GLU A 636 12.18 5.71 -24.55
CA GLU A 636 12.02 6.87 -25.42
C GLU A 636 13.18 7.86 -25.25
N SER A 637 13.61 8.11 -24.02
CA SER A 637 14.77 8.93 -23.70
C SER A 637 16.08 8.36 -24.29
N ALA A 638 16.27 7.04 -24.25
CA ALA A 638 17.42 6.39 -24.87
C ALA A 638 17.39 6.52 -26.43
N HIS A 639 16.23 6.40 -27.06
CA HIS A 639 16.05 6.64 -28.48
C HIS A 639 16.31 8.10 -28.87
N ALA A 640 15.89 9.06 -28.06
CA ALA A 640 16.15 10.48 -28.26
C ALA A 640 17.65 10.79 -28.19
N ALA A 641 18.35 10.21 -27.20
CA ALA A 641 19.80 10.33 -27.08
C ALA A 641 20.54 9.77 -28.32
N LEU A 642 20.17 8.57 -28.78
CA LEU A 642 20.75 8.00 -30.00
C LEU A 642 20.48 8.87 -31.24
N SER A 643 19.27 9.39 -31.35
CA SER A 643 18.88 10.27 -32.47
C SER A 643 19.70 11.57 -32.48
N TYR A 644 19.94 12.16 -31.32
CA TYR A 644 20.84 13.31 -31.19
C TYR A 644 22.26 13.00 -31.61
N ILE A 645 22.84 11.87 -31.18
CA ILE A 645 24.18 11.44 -31.56
C ILE A 645 24.29 11.23 -33.05
N ARG A 646 23.30 10.60 -33.68
CA ARG A 646 23.25 10.38 -35.12
C ARG A 646 23.25 11.71 -35.89
N ALA A 647 22.47 12.68 -35.43
CA ALA A 647 22.39 14.00 -36.06
C ALA A 647 23.67 14.84 -35.91
N ASN A 648 24.50 14.56 -34.88
CA ASN A 648 25.69 15.32 -34.52
C ASN A 648 26.98 14.45 -34.53
N ALA A 649 26.97 13.32 -35.22
CA ALA A 649 28.06 12.33 -35.16
C ALA A 649 29.44 12.93 -35.42
N GLU A 650 29.58 13.75 -36.49
CA GLU A 650 30.83 14.41 -36.86
C GLU A 650 31.35 15.35 -35.77
N LYS A 651 30.48 16.15 -35.17
CA LYS A 651 30.83 17.07 -34.05
C LYS A 651 31.29 16.32 -32.80
N LEU A 652 30.68 15.17 -32.57
CA LEU A 652 30.96 14.33 -31.41
C LEU A 652 32.14 13.40 -31.58
N GLY A 653 32.78 13.39 -32.79
CA GLY A 653 33.88 12.52 -33.12
C GLY A 653 33.48 11.04 -33.26
N VAL A 654 32.22 10.77 -33.60
CA VAL A 654 31.63 9.46 -33.82
C VAL A 654 31.61 9.17 -35.32
N ALA A 655 31.91 7.92 -35.73
CA ALA A 655 31.81 7.50 -37.11
C ALA A 655 30.40 7.76 -37.67
N ALA A 656 30.28 8.42 -38.84
CA ALA A 656 29.00 8.83 -39.39
C ALA A 656 28.09 7.65 -39.77
N ASP A 657 28.65 6.47 -39.97
CA ASP A 657 27.94 5.24 -40.35
C ASP A 657 27.73 4.25 -39.21
N PHE A 658 28.06 4.65 -37.93
CA PHE A 658 27.98 3.76 -36.78
C PHE A 658 26.60 3.09 -36.64
N TYR A 659 25.53 3.81 -36.99
CA TYR A 659 24.15 3.32 -36.92
C TYR A 659 23.83 2.24 -37.99
N LYS A 660 24.75 1.89 -38.84
CA LYS A 660 24.63 0.81 -39.84
C LYS A 660 25.62 -0.33 -39.59
N THR A 661 26.71 -0.05 -38.90
CA THR A 661 27.86 -0.94 -38.75
C THR A 661 28.07 -1.43 -37.33
N LYS A 662 27.39 -0.80 -36.33
CA LYS A 662 27.54 -1.15 -34.92
C LYS A 662 26.21 -1.48 -34.29
N ASP A 663 26.12 -2.60 -33.59
CA ASP A 663 25.04 -2.87 -32.66
C ASP A 663 25.39 -2.30 -31.29
N ILE A 664 24.43 -1.70 -30.67
CA ILE A 664 24.60 -1.01 -29.38
C ILE A 664 23.69 -1.66 -28.35
N HIS A 665 24.26 -2.08 -27.22
CA HIS A 665 23.53 -2.60 -26.09
C HIS A 665 23.66 -1.63 -24.92
N VAL A 666 22.55 -1.06 -24.49
CA VAL A 666 22.46 -0.23 -23.29
C VAL A 666 21.84 -1.06 -22.19
N HIS A 667 22.58 -1.22 -21.11
CA HIS A 667 22.15 -1.99 -19.96
C HIS A 667 22.07 -1.09 -18.72
N PHE A 668 20.99 -1.27 -17.97
CA PHE A 668 20.84 -0.67 -16.65
C PHE A 668 20.87 -1.80 -15.61
N PRO A 669 21.94 -1.92 -14.83
CA PRO A 669 22.06 -2.95 -13.79
C PRO A 669 20.87 -2.95 -12.82
N GLU A 670 20.75 -4.02 -12.01
CA GLU A 670 19.62 -4.21 -11.09
C GLU A 670 18.25 -4.34 -11.78
N GLY A 671 18.15 -5.23 -12.76
CA GLY A 671 16.91 -5.46 -13.54
C GLY A 671 15.69 -5.90 -12.73
N ALA A 672 15.84 -6.23 -11.45
CA ALA A 672 14.72 -6.53 -10.56
C ALA A 672 13.90 -5.29 -10.18
N VAL A 673 14.48 -4.07 -10.27
CA VAL A 673 13.82 -2.81 -9.94
C VAL A 673 13.35 -2.14 -11.22
N PRO A 674 12.04 -1.87 -11.38
CA PRO A 674 11.53 -1.10 -12.51
C PRO A 674 12.13 0.32 -12.53
N LYS A 675 12.56 0.76 -13.70
CA LYS A 675 13.17 2.08 -13.90
C LYS A 675 12.40 2.81 -14.99
N ASP A 676 11.88 3.99 -14.66
CA ASP A 676 11.20 4.84 -15.64
C ASP A 676 11.46 6.32 -15.36
N GLY A 677 11.46 7.13 -16.41
CA GLY A 677 11.62 8.57 -16.34
C GLY A 677 12.59 9.15 -17.36
N PRO A 678 12.43 10.42 -17.76
CA PRO A 678 13.23 11.06 -18.79
C PRO A 678 14.60 11.55 -18.30
N SER A 679 14.83 11.65 -16.98
CA SER A 679 16.02 12.30 -16.40
C SER A 679 17.35 11.55 -16.60
N ALA A 680 17.32 10.35 -17.16
CA ALA A 680 18.52 9.59 -17.53
C ALA A 680 19.05 9.91 -18.94
N GLY A 681 18.39 10.78 -19.69
CA GLY A 681 18.73 11.07 -21.08
C GLY A 681 20.15 11.53 -21.30
N VAL A 682 20.66 12.46 -20.48
CA VAL A 682 22.04 12.91 -20.55
C VAL A 682 23.03 11.80 -20.16
N THR A 683 22.67 10.94 -19.21
CA THR A 683 23.49 9.80 -18.78
C THR A 683 23.65 8.78 -19.90
N VAL A 684 22.55 8.40 -20.53
CA VAL A 684 22.55 7.49 -21.69
C VAL A 684 23.33 8.09 -22.86
N CYS A 685 23.11 9.38 -23.14
CA CYS A 685 23.84 10.07 -24.21
C CYS A 685 25.35 10.06 -23.96
N THR A 686 25.79 10.35 -22.73
CA THR A 686 27.19 10.36 -22.35
C THR A 686 27.80 8.96 -22.44
N ALA A 687 27.08 7.93 -22.00
CA ALA A 687 27.53 6.55 -22.08
C ALA A 687 27.69 6.08 -23.54
N LEU A 688 26.71 6.43 -24.40
CA LEU A 688 26.79 6.14 -25.85
C LEU A 688 27.97 6.84 -26.52
N VAL A 689 28.17 8.14 -26.25
CA VAL A 689 29.31 8.88 -26.83
C VAL A 689 30.64 8.31 -26.34
N SER A 690 30.75 8.02 -25.04
CA SER A 690 31.92 7.40 -24.44
C SER A 690 32.26 6.07 -25.14
N ALA A 691 31.29 5.18 -25.28
CA ALA A 691 31.45 3.87 -25.89
C ALA A 691 31.81 3.96 -27.40
N LEU A 692 31.18 4.88 -28.14
CA LEU A 692 31.40 5.08 -29.55
C LEU A 692 32.73 5.78 -29.88
N THR A 693 33.20 6.66 -28.99
CA THR A 693 34.49 7.38 -29.16
C THR A 693 35.68 6.71 -28.47
N GLY A 694 35.43 5.71 -27.64
CA GLY A 694 36.47 5.08 -26.83
C GLY A 694 37.05 6.00 -25.73
N THR A 695 36.30 7.03 -25.30
CA THR A 695 36.76 8.01 -24.31
C THR A 695 36.17 7.64 -22.95
N PRO A 696 37.02 7.41 -21.92
CA PRO A 696 36.55 7.02 -20.61
C PRO A 696 35.77 8.15 -19.93
N VAL A 697 34.79 7.79 -19.08
CA VAL A 697 34.00 8.70 -18.26
C VAL A 697 34.62 8.79 -16.89
N ARG A 698 34.68 10.01 -16.35
CA ARG A 698 35.18 10.27 -14.98
C ARG A 698 34.29 9.61 -13.95
N ARG A 699 34.86 8.76 -13.10
CA ARG A 699 34.13 8.03 -12.02
C ARG A 699 33.60 8.93 -10.91
N ASP A 700 34.17 10.13 -10.75
CA ASP A 700 33.79 11.09 -9.70
C ASP A 700 32.70 12.07 -10.16
N VAL A 701 32.13 11.84 -11.34
CA VAL A 701 31.08 12.65 -11.94
C VAL A 701 29.79 11.85 -11.98
N ALA A 702 28.70 12.45 -11.53
CA ALA A 702 27.35 11.95 -11.79
C ALA A 702 26.53 13.04 -12.49
N MET A 703 25.48 12.61 -13.18
CA MET A 703 24.66 13.52 -13.95
C MET A 703 23.18 13.19 -13.89
N THR A 704 22.38 14.21 -14.15
CA THR A 704 20.92 14.04 -14.33
C THR A 704 20.43 15.12 -15.30
N GLY A 705 19.49 14.78 -16.18
CA GLY A 705 18.92 15.71 -17.13
C GLY A 705 18.15 14.99 -18.21
N GLU A 706 17.06 15.57 -18.66
CA GLU A 706 16.36 15.12 -19.84
C GLU A 706 17.02 15.71 -21.08
N ILE A 707 17.09 14.96 -22.15
CA ILE A 707 17.71 15.37 -23.43
C ILE A 707 16.64 15.64 -24.48
N SER A 708 16.73 16.77 -25.16
CA SER A 708 15.94 17.02 -26.37
C SER A 708 16.69 16.55 -27.64
N LEU A 709 15.97 16.33 -28.74
CA LEU A 709 16.56 15.98 -30.05
C LEU A 709 17.55 17.02 -30.55
N ARG A 710 17.55 18.23 -30.00
CA ARG A 710 18.47 19.33 -30.33
C ARG A 710 19.66 19.45 -29.37
N GLY A 711 19.79 18.51 -28.42
CA GLY A 711 20.87 18.52 -27.44
C GLY A 711 20.71 19.52 -26.30
N ARG A 712 19.50 20.07 -26.07
CA ARG A 712 19.22 20.86 -24.87
C ARG A 712 19.03 19.93 -23.68
N VAL A 713 19.55 20.33 -22.55
CA VAL A 713 19.36 19.67 -21.26
C VAL A 713 18.19 20.36 -20.56
N MET A 714 17.13 19.59 -20.30
CA MET A 714 15.89 20.11 -19.72
C MET A 714 15.81 19.78 -18.22
N ALA A 715 15.04 20.60 -17.50
CA ALA A 715 14.86 20.51 -16.06
C ALA A 715 14.29 19.17 -15.60
N ILE A 716 14.67 18.79 -14.39
CA ILE A 716 14.27 17.53 -13.74
C ILE A 716 13.72 17.78 -12.32
N GLY A 717 12.99 16.82 -11.79
CA GLY A 717 12.55 16.81 -10.40
C GLY A 717 13.46 16.02 -9.45
N GLY A 718 13.30 16.24 -8.15
CA GLY A 718 13.97 15.47 -7.09
C GLY A 718 15.47 15.74 -6.98
N LEU A 719 15.92 16.97 -7.29
CA LEU A 719 17.35 17.32 -7.27
C LEU A 719 17.96 17.13 -5.87
N ARG A 720 17.22 17.45 -4.81
CA ARG A 720 17.67 17.29 -3.42
C ARG A 720 18.03 15.82 -3.11
N GLU A 721 17.15 14.90 -3.42
CA GLU A 721 17.35 13.47 -3.18
C GLU A 721 18.49 12.91 -4.04
N LYS A 722 18.56 13.32 -5.30
CA LYS A 722 19.60 12.93 -6.25
C LYS A 722 21.00 13.35 -5.79
N THR A 723 21.12 14.56 -5.31
CA THR A 723 22.42 15.09 -4.81
C THR A 723 22.88 14.42 -3.50
N MET A 724 21.94 14.06 -2.63
CA MET A 724 22.23 13.25 -1.45
C MET A 724 22.74 11.85 -1.81
N ALA A 725 22.18 11.21 -2.86
CA ALA A 725 22.68 9.94 -3.36
C ALA A 725 24.11 10.10 -3.93
N ALA A 726 24.36 11.14 -4.71
CA ALA A 726 25.67 11.44 -5.24
C ALA A 726 26.72 11.59 -4.13
N LEU A 727 26.39 12.31 -3.07
CA LEU A 727 27.27 12.49 -1.92
C LEU A 727 27.58 11.18 -1.20
N ARG A 728 26.56 10.32 -0.97
CA ARG A 728 26.73 9.00 -0.36
C ARG A 728 27.64 8.07 -1.18
N HIS A 729 27.54 8.14 -2.49
CA HIS A 729 28.40 7.39 -3.42
C HIS A 729 29.84 7.93 -3.49
N GLY A 730 30.12 9.08 -2.89
CA GLY A 730 31.42 9.72 -2.93
C GLY A 730 31.70 10.46 -4.24
N ILE A 731 30.67 10.75 -5.04
CA ILE A 731 30.74 11.63 -6.21
C ILE A 731 31.22 13.01 -5.77
N LYS A 732 32.03 13.64 -6.60
CA LYS A 732 32.56 14.99 -6.34
C LYS A 732 31.88 16.05 -7.19
N THR A 733 31.50 15.70 -8.41
CA THR A 733 30.91 16.64 -9.36
C THR A 733 29.57 16.14 -9.83
N VAL A 734 28.55 16.98 -9.75
CA VAL A 734 27.20 16.67 -10.21
C VAL A 734 26.83 17.62 -11.34
N ILE A 735 26.54 17.06 -12.51
CA ILE A 735 26.06 17.82 -13.66
C ILE A 735 24.53 17.86 -13.57
N ILE A 736 23.99 19.10 -13.58
CA ILE A 736 22.55 19.36 -13.48
C ILE A 736 22.10 20.23 -14.65
N PRO A 737 20.82 20.19 -15.03
CA PRO A 737 20.28 21.16 -15.99
C PRO A 737 20.44 22.59 -15.46
N GLN A 738 20.75 23.53 -16.33
CA GLN A 738 20.90 24.94 -15.96
C GLN A 738 19.62 25.51 -15.35
N ASP A 739 18.45 25.10 -15.82
CA ASP A 739 17.16 25.53 -15.28
C ASP A 739 16.92 25.09 -13.82
N ASN A 740 17.65 24.07 -13.33
CA ASN A 740 17.62 23.62 -11.94
C ASN A 740 18.63 24.34 -11.03
N GLU A 741 19.38 25.34 -11.49
CA GLU A 741 20.29 26.12 -10.65
C GLU A 741 19.53 26.77 -9.48
N ARG A 742 18.30 27.22 -9.71
CA ARG A 742 17.43 27.76 -8.68
C ARG A 742 17.10 26.77 -7.57
N ASP A 743 17.02 25.49 -7.91
CA ASP A 743 16.70 24.43 -6.94
C ASP A 743 17.88 24.11 -6.01
N LEU A 744 19.10 24.62 -6.32
CA LEU A 744 20.25 24.51 -5.44
C LEU A 744 20.03 25.22 -4.09
N GLU A 745 19.14 26.22 -4.02
CA GLU A 745 18.78 26.87 -2.76
C GLU A 745 18.02 25.95 -1.81
N GLU A 746 17.39 24.93 -2.36
CA GLU A 746 16.65 23.92 -1.59
C GLU A 746 17.51 22.81 -1.03
N ILE A 747 18.73 22.66 -1.56
CA ILE A 747 19.69 21.66 -1.12
C ILE A 747 20.36 22.12 0.16
N ASP A 748 20.50 21.19 1.11
CA ASP A 748 21.21 21.42 2.36
C ASP A 748 22.60 22.01 2.13
N GLN A 749 22.95 23.04 2.90
CA GLN A 749 24.23 23.73 2.76
C GLN A 749 25.42 22.79 2.92
N MET A 750 25.32 21.77 3.76
CA MET A 750 26.34 20.75 3.96
C MET A 750 26.59 19.93 2.69
N VAL A 751 25.53 19.55 1.97
CA VAL A 751 25.61 18.84 0.69
C VAL A 751 26.21 19.76 -0.38
N ARG A 752 25.76 21.01 -0.44
CA ARG A 752 26.29 22.02 -1.37
C ARG A 752 27.79 22.26 -1.21
N ASN A 753 28.26 22.27 0.02
CA ASN A 753 29.69 22.52 0.30
C ASN A 753 30.59 21.34 -0.06
N GLN A 754 30.06 20.15 -0.20
CA GLN A 754 30.83 18.93 -0.49
C GLN A 754 30.77 18.48 -1.95
N LEU A 755 29.84 19.03 -2.73
CA LEU A 755 29.66 18.70 -4.15
C LEU A 755 29.95 19.93 -5.02
N ASN A 756 30.60 19.68 -6.16
CA ASN A 756 30.76 20.67 -7.21
C ASN A 756 29.58 20.54 -8.18
N PHE A 757 28.82 21.59 -8.39
CA PHE A 757 27.71 21.61 -9.33
C PHE A 757 28.14 22.25 -10.64
N VAL A 758 27.74 21.60 -11.75
CA VAL A 758 27.94 22.12 -13.09
C VAL A 758 26.60 22.22 -13.77
N GLY A 759 26.18 23.47 -14.05
CA GLY A 759 24.98 23.75 -14.83
C GLY A 759 25.20 23.51 -16.31
N ALA A 760 24.41 22.69 -16.92
CA ALA A 760 24.48 22.37 -18.33
C ALA A 760 23.20 22.74 -19.07
N SER A 761 23.30 23.61 -20.07
CA SER A 761 22.18 23.92 -20.96
C SER A 761 22.20 23.02 -22.21
N THR A 762 23.38 22.45 -22.54
CA THR A 762 23.56 21.60 -23.71
C THR A 762 24.35 20.34 -23.36
N VAL A 763 24.20 19.32 -24.21
CA VAL A 763 24.93 18.04 -24.10
C VAL A 763 26.44 18.24 -24.22
N GLU A 764 26.87 19.21 -25.02
CA GLU A 764 28.31 19.49 -25.17
C GLU A 764 28.96 19.86 -23.82
N THR A 765 28.29 20.66 -22.99
CA THR A 765 28.76 20.99 -21.64
C THR A 765 28.81 19.75 -20.76
N VAL A 766 27.83 18.86 -20.85
CA VAL A 766 27.81 17.58 -20.13
C VAL A 766 29.03 16.73 -20.52
N LEU A 767 29.24 16.54 -21.82
CA LEU A 767 30.33 15.71 -22.35
C LEU A 767 31.71 16.28 -21.99
N ALA A 768 31.88 17.61 -22.10
CA ALA A 768 33.13 18.27 -21.76
C ALA A 768 33.52 18.11 -20.28
N THR A 769 32.52 18.01 -19.41
CA THR A 769 32.72 17.81 -17.97
C THR A 769 32.93 16.35 -17.60
N ALA A 770 32.18 15.45 -18.21
CA ALA A 770 32.11 14.04 -17.84
C ALA A 770 33.21 13.18 -18.45
N LEU A 771 33.68 13.49 -19.71
CA LEU A 771 34.68 12.71 -20.37
C LEU A 771 36.12 13.08 -19.91
N ALA A 772 36.97 12.08 -19.70
CA ALA A 772 38.29 12.25 -19.10
C ALA A 772 39.31 12.92 -20.05
N SER A 773 39.00 13.05 -21.34
CA SER A 773 39.91 13.64 -22.33
C SER A 773 39.17 14.51 -23.32
N LYS A 774 39.01 15.77 -22.96
CA LYS A 774 38.97 16.93 -23.89
C LYS A 774 39.17 18.20 -23.07
N PRO A 775 40.10 19.10 -23.46
CA PRO A 775 40.17 20.42 -22.87
C PRO A 775 39.10 21.34 -23.47
N GLU A 776 38.58 22.21 -22.64
CA GLU A 776 37.95 23.49 -22.92
C GLU A 776 36.54 23.51 -23.56
N ALA A 777 35.54 23.33 -22.66
CA ALA A 777 34.45 24.29 -22.62
C ALA A 777 34.31 24.71 -21.14
N ALA A 778 34.36 26.01 -20.88
CA ALA A 778 34.36 26.56 -19.55
C ALA A 778 33.11 26.14 -18.80
N ALA A 779 33.23 25.12 -17.96
CA ALA A 779 32.17 24.74 -17.02
C ALA A 779 32.13 25.79 -15.91
N THR A 780 31.04 26.49 -15.78
CA THR A 780 30.81 27.39 -14.67
C THR A 780 30.55 26.56 -13.41
N VAL A 781 31.53 26.48 -12.53
CA VAL A 781 31.37 25.83 -11.20
C VAL A 781 30.50 26.73 -10.34
N LEU A 782 29.34 26.25 -9.97
CA LEU A 782 28.31 27.01 -9.25
C LEU A 782 28.50 27.08 -7.70
N ASN A 783 29.69 26.73 -7.22
CA ASN A 783 29.96 26.75 -5.78
C ASN A 783 30.05 28.17 -5.13
N SER A 784 30.00 29.22 -5.94
CA SER A 784 30.09 30.60 -5.46
C SER A 784 28.82 31.41 -5.66
N ILE A 785 27.69 30.90 -5.14
CA ILE A 785 26.58 31.83 -4.89
C ILE A 785 26.95 32.64 -3.62
N PRO A 786 27.22 33.94 -3.73
CA PRO A 786 27.50 34.73 -2.53
C PRO A 786 26.25 34.72 -1.66
N ASP A 787 26.45 34.56 -0.36
CA ASP A 787 25.44 34.86 0.64
C ASP A 787 24.94 36.29 0.40
N VAL A 788 23.80 36.43 -0.25
CA VAL A 788 23.08 37.71 -0.31
C VAL A 788 22.52 37.95 1.08
N LYS A 789 23.40 38.47 1.98
CA LYS A 789 22.92 39.16 3.17
C LYS A 789 22.03 40.29 2.68
N SER A 790 20.74 40.14 2.87
CA SER A 790 19.76 41.19 2.63
C SER A 790 20.14 42.43 3.46
N GLN A 791 20.87 43.33 2.86
CA GLN A 791 20.88 44.73 3.34
C GLN A 791 19.51 45.32 2.93
N ARG A 792 18.53 45.14 3.80
CA ARG A 792 17.33 45.98 3.77
C ARG A 792 17.75 47.40 4.15
N SER A 793 18.10 48.19 3.15
CA SER A 793 18.14 49.66 3.30
C SER A 793 16.68 50.13 3.36
N ASN A 794 16.25 50.58 4.51
CA ASN A 794 15.02 51.32 4.70
C ASN A 794 15.02 52.55 3.77
N PRO A 795 14.02 52.77 2.90
CA PRO A 795 13.84 54.06 2.25
C PRO A 795 13.29 55.05 3.29
N THR A 796 14.08 55.98 3.67
CA THR A 796 13.64 57.19 4.40
C THR A 796 12.76 58.02 3.48
N ILE A 797 11.47 57.98 3.71
CA ILE A 797 10.54 58.96 3.08
C ILE A 797 10.83 60.32 3.74
N ARG A 798 11.44 61.23 2.98
CA ARG A 798 11.36 62.67 3.24
C ARG A 798 10.11 63.20 2.53
N GLN A 799 9.40 64.06 3.25
CA GLN A 799 8.17 64.79 2.96
C GLN A 799 7.96 65.21 1.51
#